data_d72f98e851d06564fb8bed9d3fbe9730
#
_entry.id   d72f98e851d06564fb8bed9d3fbe9730
#
_cell.length_a   1.000
_cell.length_b   1.000
_cell.length_c   1.000
_cell.angle_alpha   90.00
_cell.angle_beta   90.00
_cell.angle_gamma   90.00
#
_symmetry.space_group_name_H-M   'P 1'
#
loop_
_entity.id
_entity.type
_entity.pdbx_description
1 polymer ?
#
loop_
_entity_poly.entity_id
_entity_poly.type
_entity_poly.pdbx_seq_one_letter_code
_entity_poly.pdbx_strand_id
1 'polypeptide(L)'
;MADFEDVSNILVPHRKKVHVAIFILTILMIPGALKALEPIDMESYDMESPELTAERIINEEFSTTEIILGFVVSVRDPAMVGSTQDPVPLIDDGVPDWSGFAQVEEIVPIGEKWQGITEIDGGILNLTVLREIDAKHEVIRNHVLGQYMKPFINDVTELQTDGVMSLADIFRGFMANESVLTKPTMTLAGLEPPATNWYDCGPLECLTFDDQGVTQAHIDLAAERMASANGSDFLRWLSLDRGFVSAQENAGIVGGPVGGSLNVDGTWANAKPGPGRWSASASWLLVQLDRAALEEAGWTTVWKDAHSETEIRNTDDGLVIGGYRLHGLELMLHPPSYTSEYCLSLESPCSIEWSMMDLEGHLRSNDNNSLTLLVGQAVNVEVNRELQNSGGLILAMGAVIIVLLYASLRRWSDVAIVTMALGGALLWMQGMIGHAASLFAWFGIDLISRSQFSNLLPILVLALGIDDSLHALHRYKEERNLGKSSTEAGTITVTRVGRAIMLTSLTTMAAFSANLFSDVAALRSFGIEAALGVLAAFLLTGIWAPLVRISFDEWLEKRGKNTTPNANHYFVNKERLQKIAIKSGTGKRPIIIGCICLIFALPAAWGMVQLEGDFQVDDFLDDESDFAFGVGIVTDRFSDEGEPAMLYIEGDVAEPEVFRAIDDFRQNSNIKTEGVVDKMTRTPDGSVDILAIDEFVFAASASLMSNPQPFFDRGYNESNCSTKGVLNAPNLDDKDCLIFFYGVLSLDGIPGTEVPSALVDLYIDPGVELDPQRVWQSVDGEPVSYERMIIRFGITSPEHFPTMGPGIEEIKRDLSPLLNLSSGTWEESGESEEDKPLTWVMLTGKPVTRFIAGDKMQSE
;
A
#
# COMPACT_ATOMS: atom_id res chain seq x y z
N MET A 1 -29.55 40.33 6.36
CA MET A 1 -29.95 39.14 5.57
C MET A 1 -30.85 39.65 4.47
N ALA A 2 -30.52 39.48 3.21
CA ALA A 2 -31.42 39.76 2.10
C ALA A 2 -32.69 38.92 2.32
N ASP A 3 -33.85 39.58 2.22
CA ASP A 3 -35.10 38.87 2.45
C ASP A 3 -35.26 37.87 1.27
N PHE A 4 -35.46 36.58 1.58
CA PHE A 4 -35.61 35.54 0.55
C PHE A 4 -36.83 35.77 -0.33
N GLU A 5 -37.70 36.68 0.08
CA GLU A 5 -38.80 37.20 -0.73
C GLU A 5 -38.29 38.02 -1.92
N ASP A 6 -37.25 38.83 -1.74
CA ASP A 6 -36.61 39.59 -2.83
C ASP A 6 -35.95 38.65 -3.83
N VAL A 7 -35.28 37.57 -3.33
CA VAL A 7 -34.64 36.57 -4.19
C VAL A 7 -35.70 35.82 -5.03
N SER A 8 -36.82 35.44 -4.45
CA SER A 8 -37.90 34.75 -5.17
C SER A 8 -38.55 35.65 -6.23
N ASN A 9 -38.71 36.95 -5.91
CA ASN A 9 -39.29 37.97 -6.81
C ASN A 9 -38.35 38.26 -8.01
N ILE A 10 -37.07 37.98 -7.89
CA ILE A 10 -36.10 38.06 -8.99
C ILE A 10 -36.05 36.76 -9.80
N LEU A 11 -35.93 35.61 -9.14
CA LEU A 11 -35.70 34.32 -9.79
C LEU A 11 -36.92 33.82 -10.58
N VAL A 12 -38.11 33.87 -10.01
CA VAL A 12 -39.31 33.29 -10.64
C VAL A 12 -39.71 34.04 -11.94
N PRO A 13 -39.75 35.38 -12.01
CA PRO A 13 -40.00 36.10 -13.26
C PRO A 13 -38.92 35.92 -14.32
N HIS A 14 -37.62 35.80 -13.86
CA HIS A 14 -36.48 35.69 -14.76
C HIS A 14 -36.03 34.23 -14.99
N ARG A 15 -36.84 33.20 -14.63
CA ARG A 15 -36.50 31.77 -14.69
C ARG A 15 -35.92 31.32 -16.03
N LYS A 16 -36.36 31.88 -17.19
CA LYS A 16 -35.78 31.55 -18.48
C LYS A 16 -34.29 31.94 -18.58
N LYS A 17 -33.93 33.10 -18.00
CA LYS A 17 -32.51 33.54 -17.96
C LYS A 17 -31.73 32.63 -17.01
N VAL A 18 -32.36 32.20 -15.91
CA VAL A 18 -31.76 31.25 -14.94
C VAL A 18 -31.48 29.92 -15.64
N HIS A 19 -32.43 29.38 -16.43
CA HIS A 19 -32.20 28.10 -17.14
C HIS A 19 -31.03 28.23 -18.14
N VAL A 20 -30.92 29.36 -18.87
CA VAL A 20 -29.78 29.58 -19.78
C VAL A 20 -28.48 29.71 -19.01
N ALA A 21 -28.46 30.41 -17.87
CA ALA A 21 -27.29 30.56 -17.04
C ALA A 21 -26.83 29.19 -16.47
N ILE A 22 -27.76 28.41 -15.93
CA ILE A 22 -27.46 27.05 -15.45
C ILE A 22 -26.92 26.17 -16.57
N PHE A 23 -27.49 26.21 -17.76
CA PHE A 23 -27.01 25.45 -18.92
C PHE A 23 -25.56 25.84 -19.30
N ILE A 24 -25.27 27.14 -19.35
CA ILE A 24 -23.91 27.62 -19.63
C ILE A 24 -22.93 27.19 -18.53
N LEU A 25 -23.32 27.37 -17.28
CA LEU A 25 -22.50 26.94 -16.15
C LEU A 25 -22.27 25.42 -16.16
N THR A 26 -23.28 24.63 -16.53
CA THR A 26 -23.13 23.16 -16.64
C THR A 26 -22.07 22.79 -17.70
N ILE A 27 -22.05 23.48 -18.84
CA ILE A 27 -21.01 23.28 -19.86
C ILE A 27 -19.63 23.65 -19.29
N LEU A 28 -19.54 24.76 -18.54
CA LEU A 28 -18.28 25.18 -17.92
C LEU A 28 -17.79 24.24 -16.84
N MET A 29 -18.68 23.47 -16.21
CA MET A 29 -18.30 22.47 -15.20
C MET A 29 -17.71 21.18 -15.79
N ILE A 30 -17.98 20.90 -17.08
CA ILE A 30 -17.50 19.64 -17.72
C ILE A 30 -15.97 19.50 -17.65
N PRO A 31 -15.14 20.49 -18.01
CA PRO A 31 -13.69 20.33 -17.92
C PRO A 31 -13.19 20.03 -16.49
N GLY A 32 -13.76 20.69 -15.48
CA GLY A 32 -13.44 20.41 -14.10
C GLY A 32 -13.88 19.01 -13.67
N ALA A 33 -15.05 18.55 -14.13
CA ALA A 33 -15.54 17.21 -13.82
C ALA A 33 -14.64 16.10 -14.40
N LEU A 34 -14.03 16.35 -15.56
CA LEU A 34 -13.07 15.43 -16.16
C LEU A 34 -11.77 15.34 -15.34
N LYS A 35 -11.30 16.47 -14.79
CA LYS A 35 -10.15 16.49 -13.88
C LYS A 35 -10.41 15.76 -12.55
N ALA A 36 -11.64 15.81 -12.06
CA ALA A 36 -12.03 15.10 -10.83
C ALA A 36 -12.21 13.58 -11.03
N LEU A 37 -11.89 13.02 -12.20
CA LEU A 37 -11.83 11.57 -12.45
C LEU A 37 -10.43 10.99 -12.20
N GLU A 38 -9.52 11.75 -11.63
CA GLU A 38 -8.20 11.26 -11.23
C GLU A 38 -8.33 10.04 -10.29
N PRO A 39 -7.44 9.06 -10.41
CA PRO A 39 -7.45 7.91 -9.53
C PRO A 39 -7.11 8.30 -8.08
N ILE A 40 -7.48 7.44 -7.15
CA ILE A 40 -7.18 7.63 -5.73
C ILE A 40 -5.71 7.34 -5.49
N ASP A 41 -5.11 8.17 -4.65
CA ASP A 41 -3.77 8.04 -4.14
C ASP A 41 -3.82 7.68 -2.64
N MET A 42 -3.22 6.57 -2.28
CA MET A 42 -3.15 6.13 -0.88
C MET A 42 -2.26 7.04 -0.02
N GLU A 43 -1.28 7.71 -0.63
CA GLU A 43 -0.47 8.73 0.08
C GLU A 43 -1.29 9.92 0.58
N SER A 44 -2.52 10.11 0.07
CA SER A 44 -3.43 11.17 0.56
C SER A 44 -3.86 10.99 2.02
N TYR A 45 -3.69 9.80 2.58
CA TYR A 45 -3.94 9.51 4.00
C TYR A 45 -2.75 9.84 4.89
N ASP A 46 -1.58 10.04 4.31
CA ASP A 46 -0.40 10.44 5.05
C ASP A 46 -0.63 11.83 5.65
N MET A 47 -0.24 11.97 6.90
CA MET A 47 -0.36 13.23 7.63
C MET A 47 0.93 14.01 7.54
N GLU A 48 0.81 15.33 7.51
CA GLU A 48 1.97 16.18 7.76
C GLU A 48 2.44 15.97 9.20
N SER A 49 3.50 15.19 9.36
CA SER A 49 4.14 14.90 10.63
C SER A 49 5.67 14.97 10.49
N PRO A 50 6.40 15.17 11.57
CA PRO A 50 7.86 15.13 11.53
C PRO A 50 8.39 13.79 11.01
N GLU A 51 7.73 12.68 11.35
CA GLU A 51 8.08 11.34 10.92
C GLU A 51 7.94 11.18 9.41
N LEU A 52 6.85 11.71 8.82
CA LEU A 52 6.64 11.71 7.37
C LEU A 52 7.65 12.65 6.67
N THR A 53 7.99 13.77 7.30
CA THR A 53 9.03 14.67 6.78
C THR A 53 10.37 13.96 6.69
N ALA A 54 10.76 13.23 7.73
CA ALA A 54 11.97 12.42 7.73
C ALA A 54 11.91 11.31 6.67
N GLU A 55 10.77 10.61 6.50
CA GLU A 55 10.59 9.60 5.46
C GLU A 55 10.75 10.20 4.06
N ARG A 56 10.23 11.39 3.83
CA ARG A 56 10.38 12.11 2.55
C ARG A 56 11.84 12.47 2.27
N ILE A 57 12.56 12.99 3.27
CA ILE A 57 14.01 13.29 3.14
C ILE A 57 14.78 11.99 2.83
N ILE A 58 14.47 10.89 3.51
CA ILE A 58 15.09 9.60 3.24
C ILE A 58 14.84 9.18 1.79
N ASN A 59 13.61 9.28 1.32
CA ASN A 59 13.26 8.90 -0.04
C ASN A 59 13.88 9.81 -1.11
N GLU A 60 14.13 11.08 -0.81
CA GLU A 60 14.78 12.02 -1.73
C GLU A 60 16.30 11.87 -1.77
N GLU A 61 16.94 11.71 -0.61
CA GLU A 61 18.41 11.75 -0.47
C GLU A 61 19.07 10.36 -0.48
N PHE A 62 18.38 9.37 0.12
CA PHE A 62 18.82 7.98 0.18
C PHE A 62 17.97 7.09 -0.74
N SER A 63 17.37 7.68 -1.78
CA SER A 63 16.54 6.89 -2.69
C SER A 63 17.37 5.74 -3.23
N THR A 64 16.93 4.54 -2.92
CA THR A 64 17.49 3.36 -3.56
C THR A 64 17.38 3.55 -5.06
N THR A 65 18.48 3.46 -5.77
CA THR A 65 18.47 3.40 -7.23
C THR A 65 17.71 2.17 -7.74
N GLU A 66 17.07 1.45 -6.82
CA GLU A 66 16.51 0.12 -7.03
C GLU A 66 15.07 0.06 -6.53
N ILE A 67 14.25 -0.67 -7.28
CA ILE A 67 12.90 -1.05 -6.89
C ILE A 67 12.89 -2.55 -6.69
N ILE A 68 12.58 -3.01 -5.48
CA ILE A 68 12.45 -4.44 -5.19
C ILE A 68 10.97 -4.82 -5.26
N LEU A 69 10.63 -5.71 -6.20
CA LEU A 69 9.31 -6.32 -6.27
C LEU A 69 9.30 -7.59 -5.44
N GLY A 70 8.42 -7.65 -4.45
CA GLY A 70 8.18 -8.85 -3.65
C GLY A 70 7.00 -9.65 -4.20
N PHE A 71 7.27 -10.91 -4.52
CA PHE A 71 6.23 -11.90 -4.77
C PHE A 71 6.31 -12.98 -3.70
N VAL A 72 5.15 -13.43 -3.23
CA VAL A 72 5.05 -14.65 -2.45
C VAL A 72 4.67 -15.78 -3.38
N VAL A 73 5.44 -16.84 -3.35
CA VAL A 73 5.11 -18.09 -4.05
C VAL A 73 4.74 -19.12 -3.00
N SER A 74 3.48 -19.54 -3.01
CA SER A 74 2.96 -20.59 -2.13
C SER A 74 2.71 -21.88 -2.90
N VAL A 75 2.62 -22.99 -2.17
CA VAL A 75 2.15 -24.25 -2.74
C VAL A 75 0.66 -24.15 -2.98
N ARG A 76 0.24 -24.53 -4.18
CA ARG A 76 -1.16 -24.53 -4.56
C ARG A 76 -1.88 -25.74 -3.96
N ASP A 77 -3.15 -25.56 -3.57
CA ASP A 77 -3.99 -26.66 -3.15
C ASP A 77 -4.14 -27.66 -4.32
N PRO A 78 -3.75 -28.93 -4.14
CA PRO A 78 -3.90 -29.96 -5.19
C PRO A 78 -5.33 -30.11 -5.68
N ALA A 79 -6.34 -29.80 -4.87
CA ALA A 79 -7.74 -29.85 -5.27
C ALA A 79 -8.08 -28.79 -6.33
N MET A 80 -7.29 -27.74 -6.45
CA MET A 80 -7.47 -26.65 -7.41
C MET A 80 -6.74 -26.89 -8.72
N VAL A 81 -5.73 -27.79 -8.74
CA VAL A 81 -4.97 -28.12 -9.94
C VAL A 81 -5.89 -28.77 -10.98
N GLY A 82 -5.89 -28.26 -12.20
CA GLY A 82 -6.78 -28.69 -13.28
C GLY A 82 -8.24 -28.24 -13.15
N SER A 83 -8.55 -27.33 -12.22
CA SER A 83 -9.86 -26.67 -12.16
C SER A 83 -10.04 -25.66 -13.31
N THR A 84 -11.26 -25.12 -13.47
CA THR A 84 -11.52 -24.06 -14.46
C THR A 84 -10.76 -22.75 -14.14
N GLN A 85 -10.16 -22.67 -12.98
CA GLN A 85 -9.39 -21.50 -12.49
C GLN A 85 -7.87 -21.71 -12.60
N ASP A 86 -7.45 -22.80 -13.23
CA ASP A 86 -6.04 -23.14 -13.39
C ASP A 86 -5.66 -23.29 -14.88
N PRO A 87 -4.70 -22.53 -15.39
CA PRO A 87 -4.05 -21.35 -14.80
C PRO A 87 -5.00 -20.16 -14.69
N VAL A 88 -4.64 -19.13 -13.93
CA VAL A 88 -5.44 -17.91 -13.84
C VAL A 88 -5.51 -17.27 -15.22
N PRO A 89 -6.70 -17.07 -15.80
CA PRO A 89 -6.81 -16.48 -17.11
C PRO A 89 -6.38 -15.00 -17.08
N LEU A 90 -5.72 -14.58 -18.15
CA LEU A 90 -5.52 -13.16 -18.43
C LEU A 90 -6.76 -12.66 -19.17
N ILE A 91 -7.25 -11.48 -18.83
CA ILE A 91 -8.25 -10.80 -19.66
C ILE A 91 -7.60 -10.36 -20.98
N ASP A 92 -8.42 -10.12 -22.02
CA ASP A 92 -7.96 -9.83 -23.40
C ASP A 92 -6.92 -8.70 -23.52
N ASP A 93 -6.80 -7.87 -22.51
CA ASP A 93 -5.90 -6.72 -22.40
C ASP A 93 -4.61 -7.02 -21.59
N GLY A 94 -4.37 -8.27 -21.22
CA GLY A 94 -3.17 -8.68 -20.51
C GLY A 94 -3.21 -8.48 -18.99
N VAL A 95 -4.32 -7.97 -18.44
CA VAL A 95 -4.50 -7.89 -16.98
C VAL A 95 -5.12 -9.19 -16.47
N PRO A 96 -4.68 -9.74 -15.32
CA PRO A 96 -5.26 -10.94 -14.77
C PRO A 96 -6.74 -10.79 -14.44
N ASP A 97 -7.56 -11.81 -14.77
CA ASP A 97 -8.93 -11.88 -14.29
C ASP A 97 -8.97 -12.46 -12.87
N TRP A 98 -9.05 -11.56 -11.90
CA TRP A 98 -9.10 -11.91 -10.48
C TRP A 98 -10.45 -12.48 -10.02
N SER A 99 -11.52 -12.23 -10.76
CA SER A 99 -12.88 -12.60 -10.37
C SER A 99 -13.12 -14.10 -10.28
N GLY A 100 -12.31 -14.90 -10.97
CA GLY A 100 -12.41 -16.36 -11.00
C GLY A 100 -11.37 -17.06 -10.12
N PHE A 101 -10.57 -16.33 -9.35
CA PHE A 101 -9.54 -16.91 -8.53
C PHE A 101 -10.14 -17.49 -7.25
N ALA A 102 -10.04 -18.79 -7.08
CA ALA A 102 -10.50 -19.41 -5.85
C ALA A 102 -9.54 -19.07 -4.72
N GLN A 103 -10.12 -18.60 -3.65
CA GLN A 103 -9.42 -18.43 -2.39
C GLN A 103 -8.86 -19.77 -1.95
N VAL A 104 -7.62 -19.77 -1.47
CA VAL A 104 -7.07 -20.92 -0.78
C VAL A 104 -7.78 -20.99 0.57
N GLU A 105 -8.84 -21.81 0.63
CA GLU A 105 -9.57 -22.03 1.86
C GLU A 105 -8.67 -22.76 2.87
N GLU A 106 -8.39 -22.28 3.96
CA GLU A 106 -7.60 -22.80 5.07
C GLU A 106 -6.08 -22.76 4.91
N ILE A 107 -5.56 -21.66 5.36
CA ILE A 107 -4.20 -21.56 5.90
C ILE A 107 -4.13 -22.43 7.16
N VAL A 108 -3.35 -23.50 7.12
CA VAL A 108 -3.19 -24.39 8.28
C VAL A 108 -2.39 -23.64 9.35
N PRO A 109 -2.89 -23.51 10.60
CA PRO A 109 -2.18 -22.82 11.66
C PRO A 109 -0.80 -23.42 11.92
N ILE A 110 0.14 -22.57 12.33
CA ILE A 110 1.50 -22.99 12.72
C ILE A 110 1.44 -24.09 13.77
N GLY A 111 2.09 -25.23 13.51
CA GLY A 111 2.14 -26.38 14.41
C GLY A 111 1.06 -27.44 14.19
N GLU A 112 0.07 -27.22 13.33
CA GLU A 112 -0.82 -28.26 12.87
C GLU A 112 -0.23 -28.97 11.64
N LYS A 113 -0.37 -30.32 11.62
CA LYS A 113 0.13 -31.05 10.45
C LYS A 113 -0.67 -30.69 9.22
N TRP A 114 -0.01 -30.24 8.21
CA TRP A 114 -0.51 -29.95 6.90
C TRP A 114 -1.23 -31.15 6.29
N GLN A 115 -2.53 -31.20 6.38
CA GLN A 115 -3.29 -32.31 5.79
C GLN A 115 -3.37 -32.19 4.25
N GLY A 116 -3.27 -30.99 3.69
CA GLY A 116 -3.32 -30.75 2.24
C GLY A 116 -1.97 -30.89 1.53
N ILE A 117 -0.87 -30.55 2.18
CA ILE A 117 0.51 -30.65 1.61
C ILE A 117 1.09 -32.07 1.73
N THR A 118 0.44 -32.99 2.42
CA THR A 118 0.88 -34.41 2.42
C THR A 118 0.88 -35.03 1.04
N GLU A 119 0.21 -34.46 0.04
CA GLU A 119 0.29 -34.90 -1.35
C GLU A 119 1.48 -34.29 -2.10
N ILE A 120 2.03 -33.14 -1.67
CA ILE A 120 3.27 -32.57 -2.21
C ILE A 120 4.32 -32.58 -1.10
N ASP A 121 5.12 -33.64 -1.06
CA ASP A 121 6.20 -33.83 -0.09
C ASP A 121 7.19 -32.67 -0.07
N GLY A 122 7.37 -32.00 1.09
CA GLY A 122 8.26 -30.87 1.29
C GLY A 122 7.62 -29.48 1.02
N GLY A 123 6.39 -29.44 0.54
CA GLY A 123 5.71 -28.18 0.25
C GLY A 123 6.46 -27.36 -0.79
N ILE A 124 6.81 -26.10 -0.47
CA ILE A 124 7.56 -25.19 -1.37
C ILE A 124 8.98 -25.73 -1.71
N LEU A 125 9.54 -26.61 -0.86
CA LEU A 125 10.84 -27.26 -1.09
C LEU A 125 10.73 -28.54 -1.93
N ASN A 126 9.55 -28.87 -2.43
CA ASN A 126 9.41 -29.98 -3.40
C ASN A 126 10.15 -29.65 -4.69
N LEU A 127 10.94 -30.60 -5.19
CA LEU A 127 11.76 -30.42 -6.42
C LEU A 127 10.93 -29.97 -7.62
N THR A 128 9.67 -30.46 -7.76
CA THR A 128 8.81 -30.08 -8.87
C THR A 128 8.38 -28.61 -8.72
N VAL A 129 8.05 -28.17 -7.50
CA VAL A 129 7.69 -26.77 -7.22
C VAL A 129 8.92 -25.87 -7.42
N LEU A 130 10.09 -26.26 -6.91
CA LEU A 130 11.34 -25.51 -7.10
C LEU A 130 11.69 -25.33 -8.60
N ARG A 131 11.47 -26.36 -9.43
CA ARG A 131 11.65 -26.27 -10.89
C ARG A 131 10.62 -25.34 -11.55
N GLU A 132 9.43 -25.27 -11.02
CA GLU A 132 8.39 -24.32 -11.47
C GLU A 132 8.77 -22.89 -11.10
N ILE A 133 9.29 -22.67 -9.88
CA ILE A 133 9.82 -21.37 -9.46
C ILE A 133 11.00 -20.93 -10.35
N ASP A 134 11.93 -21.85 -10.64
CA ASP A 134 13.05 -21.58 -11.53
C ASP A 134 12.59 -21.17 -12.95
N ALA A 135 11.56 -21.82 -13.46
CA ALA A 135 10.99 -21.47 -14.77
C ALA A 135 10.40 -20.05 -14.83
N LYS A 136 9.97 -19.49 -13.67
CA LYS A 136 9.48 -18.11 -13.60
C LYS A 136 10.56 -17.08 -13.90
N HIS A 137 11.82 -17.37 -13.64
CA HIS A 137 12.93 -16.48 -13.99
C HIS A 137 12.98 -16.17 -15.49
N GLU A 138 12.68 -17.14 -16.34
CA GLU A 138 12.61 -16.91 -17.78
C GLU A 138 11.41 -16.03 -18.15
N VAL A 139 10.29 -16.18 -17.48
CA VAL A 139 9.11 -15.31 -17.65
C VAL A 139 9.46 -13.87 -17.31
N ILE A 140 10.12 -13.65 -16.16
CA ILE A 140 10.56 -12.30 -15.71
C ILE A 140 11.54 -11.70 -16.71
N ARG A 141 12.54 -12.45 -17.15
CA ARG A 141 13.54 -11.95 -18.13
C ARG A 141 12.93 -11.57 -19.47
N ASN A 142 11.89 -12.29 -19.90
CA ASN A 142 11.19 -12.04 -21.17
C ASN A 142 10.11 -10.93 -21.04
N HIS A 143 9.73 -10.54 -19.84
CA HIS A 143 8.82 -9.44 -19.61
C HIS A 143 9.48 -8.09 -19.91
N VAL A 144 8.68 -7.05 -20.20
CA VAL A 144 9.23 -5.71 -20.50
C VAL A 144 10.03 -5.14 -19.33
N LEU A 145 9.68 -5.45 -18.07
CA LEU A 145 10.45 -5.05 -16.90
C LEU A 145 11.80 -5.79 -16.80
N GLY A 146 11.93 -6.96 -17.39
CA GLY A 146 13.14 -7.76 -17.35
C GLY A 146 14.38 -7.08 -17.94
N GLN A 147 14.22 -6.12 -18.86
CA GLN A 147 15.34 -5.33 -19.41
C GLN A 147 15.88 -4.27 -18.44
N TYR A 148 15.17 -4.00 -17.36
CA TYR A 148 15.58 -3.06 -16.32
C TYR A 148 16.01 -3.75 -15.03
N MET A 149 16.20 -5.07 -15.07
CA MET A 149 16.71 -5.80 -13.90
C MET A 149 18.12 -5.35 -13.55
N LYS A 150 18.39 -5.20 -12.26
CA LYS A 150 19.70 -4.87 -11.72
C LYS A 150 20.20 -6.02 -10.87
N PRO A 151 21.41 -6.53 -11.14
CA PRO A 151 21.99 -7.59 -10.33
C PRO A 151 22.13 -7.20 -8.86
N PHE A 152 21.85 -8.11 -7.94
CA PHE A 152 22.08 -7.96 -6.52
C PHE A 152 22.71 -9.21 -5.92
N ILE A 153 23.21 -9.09 -4.71
CA ILE A 153 23.88 -10.18 -4.01
C ILE A 153 22.84 -11.01 -3.26
N ASN A 154 22.94 -12.33 -3.42
CA ASN A 154 22.15 -13.27 -2.62
C ASN A 154 22.75 -13.33 -1.20
N ASP A 155 21.93 -12.99 -0.20
CA ASP A 155 22.31 -12.95 1.22
C ASP A 155 22.65 -14.33 1.84
N VAL A 156 22.14 -15.42 1.23
CA VAL A 156 22.40 -16.80 1.72
C VAL A 156 23.69 -17.38 1.10
N THR A 157 23.93 -17.10 -0.17
CA THR A 157 25.03 -17.76 -0.92
C THR A 157 26.18 -16.81 -1.24
N GLU A 158 26.04 -15.52 -0.97
CA GLU A 158 26.98 -14.43 -1.30
C GLU A 158 27.31 -14.35 -2.80
N LEU A 159 26.43 -14.91 -3.65
CA LEU A 159 26.60 -14.89 -5.10
C LEU A 159 25.78 -13.78 -5.74
N GLN A 160 26.35 -13.14 -6.74
CA GLN A 160 25.65 -12.15 -7.55
C GLN A 160 24.58 -12.82 -8.42
N THR A 161 23.35 -12.29 -8.35
CA THR A 161 22.21 -12.72 -9.17
C THR A 161 22.06 -11.82 -10.40
N ASP A 162 21.18 -12.22 -11.32
CA ASP A 162 20.84 -11.42 -12.51
C ASP A 162 19.69 -10.43 -12.28
N GLY A 163 19.33 -10.18 -11.03
CA GLY A 163 18.21 -9.31 -10.63
C GLY A 163 16.95 -10.07 -10.23
N VAL A 164 16.96 -11.39 -10.26
CA VAL A 164 15.92 -12.26 -9.72
C VAL A 164 16.53 -13.12 -8.62
N MET A 165 15.80 -13.28 -7.52
CA MET A 165 16.22 -14.14 -6.41
C MET A 165 15.05 -14.97 -5.89
N SER A 166 15.28 -16.27 -5.78
CA SER A 166 14.30 -17.26 -5.33
C SER A 166 14.98 -18.43 -4.60
N LEU A 167 14.18 -19.32 -4.04
CA LEU A 167 14.72 -20.57 -3.48
C LEU A 167 15.54 -21.38 -4.50
N ALA A 168 15.20 -21.34 -5.78
CA ALA A 168 15.97 -22.05 -6.82
C ALA A 168 17.40 -21.53 -6.91
N ASP A 169 17.61 -20.21 -6.79
CA ASP A 169 18.93 -19.59 -6.82
C ASP A 169 19.72 -19.90 -5.55
N ILE A 170 19.06 -19.90 -4.41
CA ILE A 170 19.65 -20.29 -3.13
C ILE A 170 20.19 -21.73 -3.21
N PHE A 171 19.36 -22.66 -3.69
CA PHE A 171 19.80 -24.05 -3.89
C PHE A 171 20.92 -24.17 -4.92
N ARG A 172 20.81 -23.44 -6.04
CA ARG A 172 21.84 -23.44 -7.10
C ARG A 172 23.17 -22.94 -6.57
N GLY A 173 23.18 -21.80 -5.88
CA GLY A 173 24.39 -21.20 -5.33
C GLY A 173 25.00 -22.06 -4.23
N PHE A 174 24.23 -22.50 -3.25
CA PHE A 174 24.72 -23.29 -2.14
C PHE A 174 25.30 -24.65 -2.61
N MET A 175 24.58 -25.38 -3.45
CA MET A 175 25.02 -26.67 -3.96
C MET A 175 26.30 -26.57 -4.79
N ALA A 176 26.46 -25.48 -5.54
CA ALA A 176 27.67 -25.23 -6.34
C ALA A 176 28.87 -24.83 -5.47
N ASN A 177 28.69 -23.92 -4.49
CA ASN A 177 29.78 -23.37 -3.70
C ASN A 177 30.21 -24.28 -2.57
N GLU A 178 29.26 -24.84 -1.81
CA GLU A 178 29.55 -25.65 -0.62
C GLU A 178 29.86 -27.10 -0.95
N SER A 179 29.81 -27.51 -2.23
CA SER A 179 30.05 -28.90 -2.64
C SER A 179 29.24 -29.93 -1.82
N VAL A 180 28.04 -29.57 -1.42
CA VAL A 180 27.17 -30.33 -0.50
C VAL A 180 26.83 -31.70 -1.07
N LEU A 181 26.61 -31.76 -2.38
CA LEU A 181 26.24 -32.98 -3.09
C LEU A 181 27.44 -33.63 -3.82
N THR A 182 28.59 -33.71 -3.16
CA THR A 182 29.71 -34.52 -3.63
C THR A 182 29.44 -36.02 -3.43
N LYS A 183 30.10 -36.88 -4.22
CA LYS A 183 29.99 -38.33 -4.03
C LYS A 183 30.24 -38.79 -2.60
N PRO A 184 31.30 -38.31 -1.89
CA PRO A 184 31.49 -38.65 -0.49
C PRO A 184 30.34 -38.23 0.43
N THR A 185 29.86 -37.00 0.27
CA THR A 185 28.77 -36.47 1.13
C THR A 185 27.47 -37.23 0.92
N MET A 186 27.10 -37.52 -0.34
CA MET A 186 25.91 -38.34 -0.64
C MET A 186 26.03 -39.74 -0.05
N THR A 187 27.18 -40.40 -0.21
CA THR A 187 27.40 -41.73 0.36
C THR A 187 27.31 -41.73 1.86
N LEU A 188 27.82 -40.69 2.54
CA LEU A 188 27.70 -40.53 4.00
C LEU A 188 26.24 -40.31 4.43
N ALA A 189 25.47 -39.54 3.67
CA ALA A 189 24.05 -39.29 3.87
C ALA A 189 23.16 -40.50 3.50
N GLY A 190 23.74 -41.54 2.91
CA GLY A 190 22.99 -42.74 2.50
C GLY A 190 22.28 -42.61 1.14
N LEU A 191 22.64 -41.61 0.34
CA LEU A 191 22.13 -41.43 -0.99
C LEU A 191 23.01 -42.14 -2.03
N GLU A 192 22.40 -42.68 -3.08
CA GLU A 192 23.13 -43.24 -4.20
C GLU A 192 23.47 -42.10 -5.16
N PRO A 193 24.76 -41.88 -5.45
CA PRO A 193 25.17 -40.88 -6.42
C PRO A 193 24.66 -41.27 -7.83
N PRO A 194 24.10 -40.31 -8.62
CA PRO A 194 23.66 -40.61 -9.97
C PRO A 194 24.82 -41.12 -10.85
N ALA A 195 24.51 -41.97 -11.82
CA ALA A 195 25.50 -42.60 -12.66
C ALA A 195 26.13 -41.66 -13.71
N THR A 196 25.46 -40.52 -13.98
CA THR A 196 25.87 -39.55 -15.03
C THR A 196 25.52 -38.14 -14.58
N ASN A 197 26.18 -37.15 -15.18
CA ASN A 197 26.04 -35.70 -14.95
C ASN A 197 26.60 -35.24 -13.61
N TRP A 198 27.91 -34.99 -13.59
CA TRP A 198 28.62 -34.41 -12.48
C TRP A 198 29.24 -33.10 -12.88
N TYR A 199 29.05 -32.09 -12.08
CA TYR A 199 29.78 -30.84 -12.19
C TYR A 199 31.14 -30.93 -11.51
N ASP A 200 32.09 -30.13 -11.97
CA ASP A 200 33.36 -29.97 -11.28
C ASP A 200 33.25 -28.89 -10.23
N CYS A 201 33.16 -29.30 -8.96
CA CYS A 201 33.18 -28.40 -7.80
C CYS A 201 34.61 -28.28 -7.25
N GLY A 202 35.53 -27.76 -8.05
CA GLY A 202 36.92 -27.68 -7.70
C GLY A 202 37.60 -29.08 -7.72
N PRO A 203 38.16 -29.58 -6.59
CA PRO A 203 38.83 -30.87 -6.55
C PRO A 203 37.88 -32.08 -6.52
N LEU A 204 36.59 -31.86 -6.46
CA LEU A 204 35.55 -32.91 -6.30
C LEU A 204 34.48 -32.78 -7.36
N GLU A 205 33.90 -33.91 -7.77
CA GLU A 205 32.67 -33.95 -8.56
C GLU A 205 31.48 -33.74 -7.67
N CYS A 206 30.59 -32.82 -8.04
CA CYS A 206 29.34 -32.54 -7.30
C CYS A 206 28.13 -32.50 -8.20
N LEU A 207 26.94 -32.68 -7.58
CA LEU A 207 25.67 -32.53 -8.23
C LEU A 207 25.09 -31.14 -7.89
N THR A 208 24.74 -30.38 -8.92
CA THR A 208 24.13 -29.03 -8.79
C THR A 208 22.64 -29.07 -9.00
N PHE A 209 21.95 -27.97 -8.64
CA PHE A 209 20.49 -27.85 -8.80
C PHE A 209 20.04 -28.11 -10.25
N ASP A 210 20.83 -27.70 -11.25
CA ASP A 210 20.45 -27.76 -12.67
C ASP A 210 20.63 -29.16 -13.29
N ASP A 211 21.28 -30.08 -12.59
CA ASP A 211 21.53 -31.42 -13.10
C ASP A 211 20.23 -32.25 -13.19
N GLN A 212 20.14 -33.06 -14.26
CA GLN A 212 18.99 -33.96 -14.48
C GLN A 212 18.94 -35.10 -13.45
N GLY A 213 20.03 -35.38 -12.75
CA GLY A 213 20.14 -36.43 -11.74
C GLY A 213 19.68 -36.02 -10.35
N VAL A 214 19.27 -34.76 -10.15
CA VAL A 214 18.77 -34.26 -8.87
C VAL A 214 17.42 -34.89 -8.54
N THR A 215 17.28 -35.37 -7.31
CA THR A 215 16.06 -35.95 -6.76
C THR A 215 15.66 -35.18 -5.49
N GLN A 216 14.44 -35.40 -5.01
CA GLN A 216 13.96 -34.80 -3.77
C GLN A 216 14.92 -35.02 -2.59
N ALA A 217 15.48 -36.22 -2.46
CA ALA A 217 16.43 -36.51 -1.37
C ALA A 217 17.72 -35.67 -1.43
N HIS A 218 18.13 -35.22 -2.62
CA HIS A 218 19.26 -34.31 -2.76
C HIS A 218 18.91 -32.90 -2.29
N ILE A 219 17.70 -32.43 -2.60
CA ILE A 219 17.16 -31.14 -2.11
C ILE A 219 17.00 -31.19 -0.58
N ASP A 220 16.46 -32.29 -0.04
CA ASP A 220 16.33 -32.49 1.41
C ASP A 220 17.69 -32.39 2.12
N LEU A 221 18.73 -33.01 1.54
CA LEU A 221 20.08 -32.95 2.09
C LEU A 221 20.67 -31.53 2.02
N ALA A 222 20.46 -30.83 0.92
CA ALA A 222 20.94 -29.45 0.76
C ALA A 222 20.24 -28.52 1.77
N ALA A 223 18.92 -28.61 1.92
CA ALA A 223 18.14 -27.82 2.86
C ALA A 223 18.56 -28.09 4.32
N GLU A 224 18.75 -29.37 4.71
CA GLU A 224 19.24 -29.74 6.04
C GLU A 224 20.60 -29.12 6.34
N ARG A 225 21.49 -29.05 5.36
CA ARG A 225 22.81 -28.47 5.50
C ARG A 225 22.81 -26.95 5.52
N MET A 226 22.05 -26.30 4.67
CA MET A 226 21.86 -24.85 4.72
C MET A 226 21.33 -24.40 6.08
N ALA A 227 20.29 -25.04 6.56
CA ALA A 227 19.71 -24.73 7.87
C ALA A 227 20.68 -24.97 9.03
N SER A 228 21.70 -25.84 8.86
CA SER A 228 22.71 -26.12 9.87
C SER A 228 23.90 -25.17 9.84
N ALA A 229 24.27 -24.69 8.65
CA ALA A 229 25.47 -23.88 8.43
C ALA A 229 25.20 -22.38 8.65
N ASN A 230 24.12 -21.85 8.01
CA ASN A 230 23.70 -20.47 8.07
C ASN A 230 22.18 -20.41 8.38
N GLY A 231 21.79 -21.04 9.48
CA GLY A 231 20.40 -21.40 9.75
C GLY A 231 19.41 -20.27 9.75
N SER A 232 19.85 -19.03 10.03
CA SER A 232 18.98 -17.86 10.03
C SER A 232 18.59 -17.41 8.63
N ASP A 233 19.55 -17.28 7.72
CA ASP A 233 19.32 -16.62 6.44
C ASP A 233 18.49 -17.48 5.47
N PHE A 234 18.81 -18.78 5.36
CA PHE A 234 17.98 -19.70 4.57
C PHE A 234 16.54 -19.80 5.12
N LEU A 235 16.39 -19.86 6.44
CA LEU A 235 15.06 -20.02 7.04
C LEU A 235 14.18 -18.77 6.90
N ARG A 236 14.76 -17.58 6.74
CA ARG A 236 14.02 -16.34 6.45
C ARG A 236 13.27 -16.38 5.12
N TRP A 237 13.77 -17.16 4.16
CA TRP A 237 13.09 -17.35 2.86
C TRP A 237 11.86 -18.24 2.94
N LEU A 238 11.69 -18.97 4.03
CA LEU A 238 10.60 -19.89 4.24
C LEU A 238 9.55 -19.29 5.18
N SER A 239 8.28 -19.52 4.86
CA SER A 239 7.19 -19.13 5.75
C SER A 239 7.33 -19.73 7.16
N LEU A 240 6.80 -19.06 8.17
CA LEU A 240 6.89 -19.45 9.61
C LEU A 240 6.25 -20.78 9.95
N ASP A 241 5.36 -21.28 9.10
CA ASP A 241 4.77 -22.62 9.22
C ASP A 241 5.75 -23.74 8.85
N ARG A 242 7.02 -23.39 8.62
CA ARG A 242 8.10 -24.31 8.34
C ARG A 242 8.25 -25.36 9.44
N GLY A 243 8.48 -26.59 9.03
CA GLY A 243 8.69 -27.71 9.92
C GLY A 243 9.81 -28.61 9.45
N PHE A 244 10.47 -29.27 10.40
CA PHE A 244 11.54 -30.22 10.13
C PHE A 244 11.13 -31.63 10.58
N VAL A 245 11.26 -32.60 9.68
CA VAL A 245 11.07 -34.02 9.95
C VAL A 245 12.45 -34.69 9.98
N SER A 246 12.76 -35.36 11.05
CA SER A 246 14.06 -36.04 11.21
C SER A 246 14.27 -37.11 10.14
N ALA A 247 15.56 -37.45 9.90
CA ALA A 247 15.95 -38.52 8.96
C ALA A 247 15.20 -39.85 9.20
N GLN A 248 14.94 -40.22 10.45
CA GLN A 248 14.23 -41.47 10.80
C GLN A 248 12.73 -41.39 10.46
N GLU A 249 12.09 -40.26 10.73
CA GLU A 249 10.68 -40.01 10.43
C GLU A 249 10.48 -39.87 8.91
N ASN A 250 11.37 -39.18 8.24
CA ASN A 250 11.35 -38.99 6.79
C ASN A 250 11.50 -40.33 6.05
N ALA A 251 12.36 -41.24 6.52
CA ALA A 251 12.50 -42.54 5.95
C ALA A 251 11.20 -43.37 6.00
N GLY A 252 10.33 -43.12 6.96
CA GLY A 252 9.00 -43.75 7.05
C GLY A 252 7.97 -43.12 6.08
N ILE A 253 8.10 -41.84 5.77
CA ILE A 253 7.17 -41.09 4.91
C ILE A 253 7.48 -41.28 3.43
N VAL A 254 8.74 -41.36 3.03
CA VAL A 254 9.20 -41.32 1.62
C VAL A 254 9.47 -42.73 1.04
N GLY A 255 8.98 -43.77 1.63
CA GLY A 255 9.13 -45.15 1.13
C GLY A 255 10.36 -45.89 1.59
N GLY A 256 11.02 -45.34 2.62
CA GLY A 256 12.05 -46.04 3.35
C GLY A 256 13.47 -45.59 3.02
N PRO A 257 14.42 -45.95 3.88
CA PRO A 257 15.79 -45.52 3.78
C PRO A 257 16.50 -46.11 2.56
N VAL A 258 17.40 -45.31 1.96
CA VAL A 258 18.14 -45.71 0.75
C VAL A 258 19.00 -46.94 1.00
N GLY A 259 18.92 -47.94 0.10
CA GLY A 259 19.72 -49.14 0.15
C GLY A 259 19.24 -50.17 1.20
N GLY A 260 18.07 -49.97 1.83
CA GLY A 260 17.47 -50.92 2.73
C GLY A 260 16.48 -51.88 2.07
N SER A 261 16.26 -53.02 2.67
CA SER A 261 15.19 -53.93 2.29
C SER A 261 14.14 -54.01 3.39
N LEU A 262 12.86 -53.94 2.97
CA LEU A 262 11.73 -54.04 3.92
C LEU A 262 11.61 -55.47 4.43
N ASN A 263 11.63 -55.69 5.74
CA ASN A 263 11.39 -56.98 6.39
C ASN A 263 9.87 -57.30 6.37
N VAL A 264 9.58 -58.59 6.60
CA VAL A 264 8.18 -59.08 6.69
C VAL A 264 7.39 -58.43 7.85
N ASP A 265 8.07 -57.97 8.87
CA ASP A 265 7.51 -57.28 10.05
C ASP A 265 7.34 -55.78 9.86
N GLY A 266 7.62 -55.24 8.69
CA GLY A 266 7.53 -53.80 8.39
C GLY A 266 8.76 -52.99 8.84
N THR A 267 9.83 -53.63 9.33
CA THR A 267 11.08 -52.96 9.65
C THR A 267 12.07 -52.98 8.47
N TRP A 268 12.96 -51.97 8.41
CA TRP A 268 13.98 -51.86 7.36
C TRP A 268 15.31 -52.47 7.83
N ALA A 269 15.78 -53.48 7.12
CA ALA A 269 17.07 -54.08 7.36
C ALA A 269 18.19 -53.42 6.55
N ASN A 270 19.33 -53.14 7.22
CA ASN A 270 20.56 -52.61 6.62
C ASN A 270 20.42 -51.24 5.93
N ALA A 271 19.39 -50.50 6.26
CA ALA A 271 19.15 -49.21 5.68
C ALA A 271 19.90 -48.12 6.45
N LYS A 272 20.50 -47.21 5.71
CA LYS A 272 20.97 -45.91 6.25
C LYS A 272 19.78 -44.94 6.24
N PRO A 273 19.53 -44.18 7.30
CA PRO A 273 18.55 -43.16 7.26
C PRO A 273 18.95 -42.11 6.17
N GLY A 274 17.99 -41.72 5.34
CA GLY A 274 18.17 -40.61 4.42
C GLY A 274 18.29 -39.29 5.17
N PRO A 275 18.38 -38.15 4.46
CA PRO A 275 18.38 -36.83 5.08
C PRO A 275 17.05 -36.54 5.77
N GLY A 276 17.05 -35.64 6.75
CA GLY A 276 15.84 -35.03 7.25
C GLY A 276 15.20 -34.12 6.19
N ARG A 277 13.96 -33.72 6.39
CA ARG A 277 13.22 -32.90 5.42
C ARG A 277 12.68 -31.65 6.10
N TRP A 278 12.98 -30.51 5.52
CA TRP A 278 12.29 -29.26 5.75
C TRP A 278 11.05 -29.17 4.85
N SER A 279 10.01 -28.54 5.35
CA SER A 279 8.78 -28.21 4.59
C SER A 279 8.28 -26.84 5.01
N ALA A 280 7.73 -26.10 4.07
CA ALA A 280 7.07 -24.81 4.30
C ALA A 280 6.01 -24.62 3.23
N SER A 281 5.06 -23.71 3.48
CA SER A 281 3.98 -23.46 2.51
C SER A 281 4.33 -22.45 1.46
N ALA A 282 5.18 -21.50 1.79
CA ALA A 282 5.47 -20.37 0.92
C ALA A 282 6.94 -19.92 1.04
N SER A 283 7.37 -19.17 0.04
CA SER A 283 8.68 -18.53 0.00
C SER A 283 8.60 -17.22 -0.78
N TRP A 284 9.64 -16.40 -0.65
CA TRP A 284 9.83 -15.19 -1.44
C TRP A 284 10.35 -15.48 -2.84
N LEU A 285 9.93 -14.63 -3.78
CA LEU A 285 10.53 -14.42 -5.09
C LEU A 285 10.72 -12.91 -5.24
N LEU A 286 11.96 -12.46 -5.31
CA LEU A 286 12.31 -11.05 -5.37
C LEU A 286 12.82 -10.69 -6.77
N VAL A 287 12.43 -9.51 -7.25
CA VAL A 287 12.92 -8.95 -8.51
C VAL A 287 13.43 -7.55 -8.25
N GLN A 288 14.68 -7.29 -8.56
CA GLN A 288 15.30 -5.99 -8.40
C GLN A 288 15.39 -5.26 -9.74
N LEU A 289 14.83 -4.06 -9.80
CA LEU A 289 14.80 -3.20 -10.97
C LEU A 289 15.60 -1.93 -10.73
N ASP A 290 16.22 -1.43 -11.77
CA ASP A 290 16.93 -0.15 -11.78
C ASP A 290 15.93 0.99 -11.98
N ARG A 291 15.72 1.79 -10.93
CA ARG A 291 14.79 2.92 -10.93
C ARG A 291 15.21 3.98 -11.96
N ALA A 292 16.49 4.32 -12.01
CA ALA A 292 16.96 5.36 -12.90
C ALA A 292 16.78 4.95 -14.38
N ALA A 293 17.04 3.69 -14.71
CA ALA A 293 16.81 3.16 -16.06
C ALA A 293 15.32 3.12 -16.43
N LEU A 294 14.44 2.85 -15.46
CA LEU A 294 12.98 2.90 -15.65
C LEU A 294 12.51 4.33 -15.94
N GLU A 295 12.95 5.29 -15.14
CA GLU A 295 12.58 6.71 -15.29
C GLU A 295 13.14 7.30 -16.60
N GLU A 296 14.35 6.96 -16.99
CA GLU A 296 14.93 7.32 -18.28
C GLU A 296 14.13 6.75 -19.45
N ALA A 297 13.57 5.56 -19.30
CA ALA A 297 12.71 4.93 -20.29
C ALA A 297 11.29 5.49 -20.33
N GLY A 298 10.91 6.38 -19.39
CA GLY A 298 9.60 7.05 -19.33
C GLY A 298 8.57 6.39 -18.41
N TRP A 299 9.00 5.44 -17.56
CA TRP A 299 8.15 4.92 -16.50
C TRP A 299 8.06 5.91 -15.35
N THR A 300 6.89 6.01 -14.74
CA THR A 300 6.71 6.74 -13.49
C THR A 300 6.74 5.77 -12.32
N THR A 301 7.69 5.96 -11.42
CA THR A 301 7.90 5.10 -10.25
C THR A 301 7.07 5.55 -9.05
N VAL A 302 6.54 6.78 -9.08
CA VAL A 302 5.66 7.34 -8.07
C VAL A 302 4.25 7.47 -8.64
N TRP A 303 3.25 6.89 -7.99
CA TRP A 303 1.85 6.88 -8.45
C TRP A 303 1.29 8.28 -8.71
N LYS A 304 1.53 9.21 -7.78
CA LYS A 304 1.06 10.59 -7.87
C LYS A 304 1.54 11.27 -9.15
N ASP A 305 2.78 11.05 -9.54
CA ASP A 305 3.37 11.69 -10.71
C ASP A 305 2.79 11.18 -12.02
N ALA A 306 2.45 9.88 -12.07
CA ALA A 306 1.81 9.28 -13.24
C ALA A 306 0.41 9.87 -13.53
N HIS A 307 -0.26 10.39 -12.50
CA HIS A 307 -1.65 10.85 -12.58
C HIS A 307 -1.80 12.34 -12.28
N SER A 308 -0.75 13.04 -11.88
CA SER A 308 -0.74 14.48 -11.61
C SER A 308 -0.83 15.34 -12.87
N GLU A 309 -0.46 14.82 -14.04
CA GLU A 309 -0.60 15.54 -15.31
C GLU A 309 -2.07 15.66 -15.69
N THR A 310 -2.63 16.81 -15.33
CA THR A 310 -4.00 17.21 -15.64
C THR A 310 -4.21 17.64 -17.11
N GLU A 311 -3.24 17.44 -17.97
CA GLU A 311 -3.35 17.78 -19.38
C GLU A 311 -4.28 16.82 -20.12
N ILE A 312 -5.33 17.40 -20.71
CA ILE A 312 -6.16 16.71 -21.67
C ILE A 312 -5.38 16.66 -22.98
N ARG A 313 -4.87 15.48 -23.34
CA ARG A 313 -4.16 15.27 -24.61
C ARG A 313 -5.08 14.57 -25.61
N ASN A 314 -5.13 15.09 -26.81
CA ASN A 314 -5.80 14.41 -27.92
C ASN A 314 -4.71 13.69 -28.72
N THR A 315 -4.60 12.38 -28.50
CA THR A 315 -3.66 11.54 -29.25
C THR A 315 -4.36 10.93 -30.48
N ASP A 316 -3.57 10.43 -31.43
CA ASP A 316 -4.09 9.77 -32.65
C ASP A 316 -5.02 8.58 -32.33
N ASP A 317 -4.85 7.98 -31.14
CA ASP A 317 -5.61 6.82 -30.67
C ASP A 317 -6.74 7.16 -29.68
N GLY A 318 -6.99 8.43 -29.36
CA GLY A 318 -8.06 8.87 -28.48
C GLY A 318 -7.68 9.95 -27.47
N LEU A 319 -8.63 10.31 -26.62
CA LEU A 319 -8.48 11.36 -25.60
C LEU A 319 -7.86 10.77 -24.33
N VAL A 320 -6.75 11.31 -23.88
CA VAL A 320 -6.09 10.93 -22.62
C VAL A 320 -6.37 12.01 -21.58
N ILE A 321 -6.77 11.60 -20.38
CA ILE A 321 -7.07 12.50 -19.25
C ILE A 321 -6.44 11.89 -18.00
N GLY A 322 -5.54 12.62 -17.33
CA GLY A 322 -4.88 12.15 -16.11
C GLY A 322 -4.22 10.76 -16.27
N GLY A 323 -3.56 10.52 -17.41
CA GLY A 323 -2.96 9.23 -17.72
C GLY A 323 -3.93 8.13 -18.21
N TYR A 324 -5.24 8.34 -18.16
CA TYR A 324 -6.23 7.39 -18.65
C TYR A 324 -6.69 7.72 -20.08
N ARG A 325 -6.67 6.71 -20.96
CA ARG A 325 -7.19 6.87 -22.31
C ARG A 325 -8.70 6.67 -22.33
N LEU A 326 -9.44 7.63 -22.89
CA LEU A 326 -10.87 7.56 -23.10
C LEU A 326 -11.22 6.92 -24.47
N HIS A 327 -11.60 5.66 -24.48
CA HIS A 327 -12.22 4.99 -25.62
C HIS A 327 -13.75 5.05 -25.51
N GLY A 328 -14.36 6.23 -25.76
CA GLY A 328 -15.81 6.38 -25.81
C GLY A 328 -16.56 6.00 -24.52
N LEU A 329 -17.80 5.49 -24.67
CA LEU A 329 -18.65 5.08 -23.54
C LEU A 329 -18.19 3.80 -22.84
N GLU A 330 -17.32 3.00 -23.45
CA GLU A 330 -16.74 1.80 -22.83
C GLU A 330 -15.90 2.13 -21.61
N LEU A 331 -15.41 3.33 -21.50
CA LEU A 331 -14.57 3.83 -20.44
C LEU A 331 -15.22 3.92 -19.07
N MET A 332 -16.51 4.13 -19.00
CA MET A 332 -17.24 4.14 -17.73
C MET A 332 -17.45 2.72 -17.17
N LEU A 333 -17.22 1.71 -17.98
CA LEU A 333 -17.51 0.32 -17.65
C LEU A 333 -16.28 -0.57 -17.59
N HIS A 334 -15.19 -0.18 -18.27
CA HIS A 334 -13.94 -0.92 -18.29
C HIS A 334 -12.78 0.07 -18.29
N PRO A 335 -12.06 0.26 -17.18
CA PRO A 335 -10.85 1.04 -17.18
C PRO A 335 -9.86 0.43 -18.16
N PRO A 336 -9.07 1.25 -18.85
CA PRO A 336 -8.05 0.73 -19.71
C PRO A 336 -7.06 -0.08 -18.86
N SER A 337 -6.88 -1.33 -19.21
CA SER A 337 -5.77 -2.13 -18.76
C SER A 337 -4.52 -1.60 -19.44
N TYR A 338 -3.61 -1.07 -18.68
CA TYR A 338 -2.31 -0.66 -19.19
C TYR A 338 -1.41 -1.89 -19.21
N THR A 339 -1.29 -2.54 -20.36
CA THR A 339 -0.21 -3.50 -20.55
C THR A 339 1.12 -2.74 -20.57
N SER A 340 2.19 -3.38 -20.15
CA SER A 340 3.54 -2.80 -20.17
C SER A 340 3.91 -2.30 -21.56
N GLU A 341 3.56 -3.03 -22.61
CA GLU A 341 3.78 -2.64 -24.01
C GLU A 341 3.01 -1.37 -24.37
N TYR A 342 1.80 -1.22 -23.88
CA TYR A 342 0.98 -0.05 -24.10
C TYR A 342 1.54 1.20 -23.41
N CYS A 343 1.97 1.08 -22.16
CA CYS A 343 2.60 2.16 -21.41
C CYS A 343 3.84 2.71 -22.12
N LEU A 344 4.71 1.84 -22.64
CA LEU A 344 5.89 2.23 -23.40
C LEU A 344 5.54 2.91 -24.74
N SER A 345 4.36 2.65 -25.29
CA SER A 345 3.90 3.30 -26.54
C SER A 345 3.31 4.69 -26.33
N LEU A 346 3.04 5.10 -25.07
CA LEU A 346 2.46 6.41 -24.74
C LEU A 346 3.54 7.48 -24.72
N GLU A 347 3.19 8.70 -25.15
CA GLU A 347 4.01 9.90 -24.94
C GLU A 347 3.90 10.44 -23.49
N SER A 348 3.02 9.86 -22.68
CA SER A 348 2.80 10.23 -21.29
C SER A 348 3.39 9.18 -20.33
N PRO A 349 3.94 9.59 -19.18
CA PRO A 349 4.43 8.66 -18.18
C PRO A 349 3.30 7.74 -17.71
N CYS A 350 3.62 6.47 -17.52
CA CYS A 350 2.72 5.44 -17.06
C CYS A 350 3.23 4.89 -15.74
N SER A 351 2.35 4.68 -14.76
CA SER A 351 2.77 4.11 -13.48
C SER A 351 3.30 2.70 -13.66
N ILE A 352 4.43 2.43 -13.03
CA ILE A 352 5.07 1.11 -13.03
C ILE A 352 4.18 0.05 -12.37
N GLU A 353 3.28 0.43 -11.45
CA GLU A 353 2.39 -0.49 -10.75
C GLU A 353 1.53 -1.34 -11.71
N TRP A 354 1.09 -0.76 -12.82
CA TRP A 354 0.38 -1.53 -13.85
C TRP A 354 1.23 -2.63 -14.47
N SER A 355 2.51 -2.34 -14.72
CA SER A 355 3.46 -3.32 -15.24
C SER A 355 3.82 -4.41 -14.23
N MET A 356 3.81 -4.07 -12.95
CA MET A 356 4.02 -5.04 -11.87
C MET A 356 2.88 -6.05 -11.83
N MET A 357 1.64 -5.58 -11.94
CA MET A 357 0.47 -6.48 -12.02
C MET A 357 0.42 -7.30 -13.31
N ASP A 358 0.83 -6.72 -14.44
CA ASP A 358 0.97 -7.45 -15.70
C ASP A 358 2.00 -8.58 -15.57
N LEU A 359 3.16 -8.29 -14.95
CA LEU A 359 4.17 -9.31 -14.65
C LEU A 359 3.62 -10.42 -13.76
N GLU A 360 2.88 -10.08 -12.71
CA GLU A 360 2.23 -11.06 -11.85
C GLU A 360 1.30 -11.98 -12.66
N GLY A 361 0.46 -11.41 -13.53
CA GLY A 361 -0.41 -12.17 -14.40
C GLY A 361 0.33 -13.16 -15.29
N HIS A 362 1.48 -12.77 -15.85
CA HIS A 362 2.34 -13.65 -16.63
C HIS A 362 2.94 -14.78 -15.78
N LEU A 363 3.38 -14.47 -14.55
CA LEU A 363 3.89 -15.48 -13.62
C LEU A 363 2.80 -16.48 -13.23
N ARG A 364 1.59 -16.02 -12.94
CA ARG A 364 0.44 -16.87 -12.58
C ARG A 364 -0.05 -17.73 -13.73
N SER A 365 0.03 -17.27 -14.96
CA SER A 365 -0.35 -18.08 -16.12
C SER A 365 0.51 -19.34 -16.28
N ASN A 366 1.66 -19.42 -15.60
CA ASN A 366 2.55 -20.56 -15.55
C ASN A 366 2.44 -21.39 -14.26
N ASP A 367 1.57 -20.99 -13.32
CA ASP A 367 1.36 -21.69 -12.07
C ASP A 367 0.62 -23.01 -12.29
N ASN A 368 1.21 -24.12 -11.85
CA ASN A 368 0.57 -25.45 -11.82
C ASN A 368 0.50 -25.99 -10.39
N ASN A 369 1.66 -26.10 -9.73
CA ASN A 369 1.79 -26.57 -8.35
C ASN A 369 2.05 -25.42 -7.38
N SER A 370 2.27 -24.24 -7.89
CA SER A 370 2.50 -23.01 -7.12
C SER A 370 1.38 -22.00 -7.35
N LEU A 371 1.30 -21.03 -6.47
CA LEU A 371 0.49 -19.84 -6.56
C LEU A 371 1.38 -18.63 -6.32
N THR A 372 1.47 -17.74 -7.30
CA THR A 372 2.32 -16.55 -7.24
C THR A 372 1.47 -15.30 -7.03
N LEU A 373 1.78 -14.52 -6.02
CA LEU A 373 1.06 -13.30 -5.64
C LEU A 373 2.04 -12.15 -5.48
N LEU A 374 1.71 -11.00 -6.05
CA LEU A 374 2.42 -9.74 -5.82
C LEU A 374 2.04 -9.19 -4.45
N VAL A 375 3.02 -8.73 -3.67
CA VAL A 375 2.79 -8.27 -2.30
C VAL A 375 3.43 -6.91 -2.06
N GLY A 376 2.67 -6.03 -1.49
CA GLY A 376 3.15 -4.72 -1.01
C GLY A 376 3.31 -3.63 -2.07
N GLN A 377 3.42 -3.99 -3.32
CA GLN A 377 3.45 -3.05 -4.46
C GLN A 377 2.09 -3.08 -5.18
N ALA A 378 1.82 -2.07 -6.01
CA ALA A 378 0.59 -1.95 -6.78
C ALA A 378 -0.71 -1.78 -5.95
N VAL A 379 -0.61 -1.35 -4.70
CA VAL A 379 -1.76 -1.07 -3.81
C VAL A 379 -2.70 -0.05 -4.45
N ASN A 380 -2.16 1.00 -5.06
CA ASN A 380 -2.97 2.04 -5.68
C ASN A 380 -3.80 1.51 -6.86
N VAL A 381 -3.22 0.61 -7.66
CA VAL A 381 -3.95 -0.04 -8.76
C VAL A 381 -5.10 -0.87 -8.21
N GLU A 382 -4.85 -1.70 -7.20
CA GLU A 382 -5.86 -2.59 -6.63
C GLU A 382 -7.02 -1.82 -5.99
N VAL A 383 -6.71 -0.82 -5.16
CA VAL A 383 -7.72 0.06 -4.56
C VAL A 383 -8.57 0.76 -5.62
N ASN A 384 -7.95 1.25 -6.71
CA ASN A 384 -8.69 1.89 -7.79
C ASN A 384 -9.55 0.90 -8.60
N ARG A 385 -9.10 -0.35 -8.77
CA ARG A 385 -9.90 -1.42 -9.42
C ARG A 385 -11.14 -1.76 -8.60
N GLU A 386 -10.99 -1.95 -7.29
CA GLU A 386 -12.11 -2.27 -6.41
C GLU A 386 -13.19 -1.16 -6.44
N LEU A 387 -12.76 0.09 -6.48
CA LEU A 387 -13.68 1.21 -6.59
C LEU A 387 -14.46 1.22 -7.91
N GLN A 388 -13.86 0.75 -8.98
CA GLN A 388 -14.53 0.65 -10.29
C GLN A 388 -15.53 -0.50 -10.30
N ASN A 389 -15.24 -1.62 -9.67
CA ASN A 389 -16.17 -2.74 -9.50
C ASN A 389 -17.44 -2.30 -8.74
N SER A 390 -17.30 -1.33 -7.83
CA SER A 390 -18.43 -0.72 -7.11
C SER A 390 -19.38 0.11 -7.99
N GLY A 391 -19.05 0.37 -9.26
CA GLY A 391 -19.89 1.13 -10.20
C GLY A 391 -21.28 0.54 -10.40
N GLY A 392 -21.41 -0.79 -10.36
CA GLY A 392 -22.69 -1.49 -10.38
C GLY A 392 -23.62 -1.13 -9.21
N LEU A 393 -23.05 -0.91 -8.04
CA LEU A 393 -23.76 -0.49 -6.84
C LEU A 393 -24.37 0.90 -6.99
N ILE A 394 -23.62 1.83 -7.59
CA ILE A 394 -24.09 3.21 -7.87
C ILE A 394 -25.30 3.18 -8.82
N LEU A 395 -25.26 2.36 -9.86
CA LEU A 395 -26.38 2.18 -10.77
C LEU A 395 -27.61 1.57 -10.08
N ALA A 396 -27.42 0.55 -9.25
CA ALA A 396 -28.49 -0.06 -8.46
C ALA A 396 -29.10 0.96 -7.48
N MET A 397 -28.29 1.75 -6.81
CA MET A 397 -28.73 2.83 -5.93
C MET A 397 -29.53 3.89 -6.71
N GLY A 398 -29.08 4.30 -7.90
CA GLY A 398 -29.82 5.21 -8.75
C GLY A 398 -31.21 4.68 -9.15
N ALA A 399 -31.30 3.40 -9.47
CA ALA A 399 -32.59 2.73 -9.74
C ALA A 399 -33.53 2.74 -8.53
N VAL A 400 -33.02 2.42 -7.33
CA VAL A 400 -33.79 2.49 -6.08
C VAL A 400 -34.27 3.91 -5.80
N ILE A 401 -33.42 4.91 -6.00
CA ILE A 401 -33.78 6.34 -5.86
C ILE A 401 -34.92 6.71 -6.79
N ILE A 402 -34.89 6.32 -8.05
CA ILE A 402 -35.96 6.58 -9.02
C ILE A 402 -37.28 5.95 -8.57
N VAL A 403 -37.25 4.72 -8.06
CA VAL A 403 -38.44 4.03 -7.53
C VAL A 403 -39.00 4.77 -6.30
N LEU A 404 -38.17 5.17 -5.37
CA LEU A 404 -38.56 5.92 -4.18
C LEU A 404 -39.12 7.31 -4.52
N LEU A 405 -38.50 8.03 -5.48
CA LEU A 405 -39.01 9.31 -5.99
C LEU A 405 -40.37 9.12 -6.65
N TYR A 406 -40.57 8.08 -7.44
CA TYR A 406 -41.89 7.81 -8.04
C TYR A 406 -42.93 7.45 -6.97
N ALA A 407 -42.55 6.65 -6.00
CA ALA A 407 -43.44 6.32 -4.87
C ALA A 407 -43.92 7.57 -4.09
N SER A 408 -42.99 8.55 -3.91
CA SER A 408 -43.27 9.80 -3.20
C SER A 408 -44.01 10.81 -4.08
N LEU A 409 -43.51 11.07 -5.28
CA LEU A 409 -44.01 12.13 -6.16
C LEU A 409 -45.21 11.72 -7.02
N ARG A 410 -45.38 10.42 -7.31
CA ARG A 410 -46.48 9.85 -8.10
C ARG A 410 -46.69 10.48 -9.49
N ARG A 411 -45.68 11.13 -10.02
CA ARG A 411 -45.70 11.83 -11.30
C ARG A 411 -44.37 11.69 -12.02
N TRP A 412 -44.33 11.01 -13.16
CA TRP A 412 -43.11 10.78 -13.92
C TRP A 412 -42.36 12.07 -14.32
N SER A 413 -43.12 13.17 -14.59
CA SER A 413 -42.50 14.46 -14.91
C SER A 413 -41.72 15.05 -13.73
N ASP A 414 -42.19 14.83 -12.51
CA ASP A 414 -41.51 15.29 -11.29
C ASP A 414 -40.26 14.45 -11.02
N VAL A 415 -40.38 13.13 -11.20
CA VAL A 415 -39.25 12.22 -11.10
C VAL A 415 -38.15 12.60 -12.11
N ALA A 416 -38.54 12.82 -13.38
CA ALA A 416 -37.58 13.20 -14.42
C ALA A 416 -36.87 14.54 -14.11
N ILE A 417 -37.60 15.54 -13.59
CA ILE A 417 -37.01 16.85 -13.21
C ILE A 417 -36.02 16.66 -12.07
N VAL A 418 -36.38 15.89 -11.02
CA VAL A 418 -35.52 15.65 -9.87
C VAL A 418 -34.28 14.84 -10.28
N THR A 419 -34.46 13.78 -11.05
CA THR A 419 -33.32 12.95 -11.53
C THR A 419 -32.36 13.78 -12.39
N MET A 420 -32.88 14.66 -13.26
CA MET A 420 -32.06 15.57 -14.06
C MET A 420 -31.31 16.58 -13.18
N ALA A 421 -31.97 17.10 -12.13
CA ALA A 421 -31.32 18.02 -11.20
C ALA A 421 -30.24 17.33 -10.34
N LEU A 422 -30.50 16.11 -9.91
CA LEU A 422 -29.53 15.27 -9.18
C LEU A 422 -28.31 14.93 -10.04
N GLY A 423 -28.52 14.46 -11.27
CA GLY A 423 -27.42 14.21 -12.20
C GLY A 423 -26.61 15.47 -12.50
N GLY A 424 -27.30 16.61 -12.66
CA GLY A 424 -26.63 17.91 -12.76
C GLY A 424 -25.84 18.29 -11.51
N ALA A 425 -26.36 17.98 -10.32
CA ALA A 425 -25.67 18.26 -9.06
C ALA A 425 -24.40 17.44 -8.90
N LEU A 426 -24.42 16.18 -9.32
CA LEU A 426 -23.20 15.34 -9.36
C LEU A 426 -22.16 15.91 -10.32
N LEU A 427 -22.58 16.28 -11.55
CA LEU A 427 -21.68 16.89 -12.51
C LEU A 427 -21.10 18.23 -12.00
N TRP A 428 -21.92 19.06 -11.37
CA TRP A 428 -21.45 20.31 -10.79
C TRP A 428 -20.52 20.10 -9.61
N MET A 429 -20.80 19.12 -8.73
CA MET A 429 -19.91 18.75 -7.65
C MET A 429 -18.52 18.42 -8.19
N GLN A 430 -18.44 17.45 -9.10
CA GLN A 430 -17.16 17.06 -9.70
C GLN A 430 -16.50 18.23 -10.44
N GLY A 431 -17.29 19.02 -11.19
CA GLY A 431 -16.78 20.19 -11.90
C GLY A 431 -16.19 21.26 -10.97
N MET A 432 -16.84 21.55 -9.85
CA MET A 432 -16.34 22.50 -8.85
C MET A 432 -15.10 21.97 -8.14
N ILE A 433 -15.05 20.68 -7.80
CA ILE A 433 -13.88 20.03 -7.20
C ILE A 433 -12.67 20.17 -8.12
N GLY A 434 -12.76 19.75 -9.40
CA GLY A 434 -11.64 19.82 -10.32
C GLY A 434 -11.19 21.25 -10.64
N HIS A 435 -12.13 22.22 -10.71
CA HIS A 435 -11.76 23.64 -10.86
C HIS A 435 -11.12 24.19 -9.58
N ALA A 436 -11.59 23.81 -8.40
CA ALA A 436 -11.00 24.21 -7.13
C ALA A 436 -9.59 23.63 -6.97
N ALA A 437 -9.40 22.35 -7.28
CA ALA A 437 -8.09 21.72 -7.30
C ALA A 437 -7.11 22.45 -8.21
N SER A 438 -7.53 22.77 -9.46
CA SER A 438 -6.69 23.54 -10.40
C SER A 438 -6.38 24.95 -9.90
N LEU A 439 -7.32 25.58 -9.21
CA LEU A 439 -7.13 26.92 -8.65
C LEU A 439 -6.12 26.90 -7.50
N PHE A 440 -6.22 25.93 -6.59
CA PHE A 440 -5.30 25.78 -5.49
C PHE A 440 -3.89 25.42 -5.98
N ALA A 441 -3.78 24.49 -6.94
CA ALA A 441 -2.52 24.13 -7.57
C ALA A 441 -1.82 25.33 -8.23
N TRP A 442 -2.58 26.26 -8.84
CA TRP A 442 -2.01 27.48 -9.40
C TRP A 442 -1.37 28.40 -8.33
N PHE A 443 -1.83 28.33 -7.09
CA PHE A 443 -1.20 29.02 -5.95
C PHE A 443 -0.10 28.20 -5.26
N GLY A 444 0.21 27.00 -5.75
CA GLY A 444 1.18 26.11 -5.12
C GLY A 444 0.67 25.47 -3.83
N ILE A 445 -0.66 25.34 -3.68
CA ILE A 445 -1.29 24.77 -2.49
C ILE A 445 -2.03 23.49 -2.93
N ASP A 446 -1.66 22.35 -2.38
CA ASP A 446 -2.32 21.06 -2.60
C ASP A 446 -3.32 20.80 -1.46
N LEU A 447 -4.55 21.31 -1.62
CA LEU A 447 -5.64 21.16 -0.64
C LEU A 447 -6.67 20.11 -1.03
N ILE A 448 -6.68 19.65 -2.26
CA ILE A 448 -7.67 18.70 -2.78
C ILE A 448 -6.92 17.52 -3.40
N SER A 449 -6.83 16.44 -2.62
CA SER A 449 -6.34 15.13 -3.04
C SER A 449 -7.50 14.13 -3.00
N ARG A 450 -7.63 13.28 -4.03
CA ARG A 450 -8.67 12.25 -4.02
C ARG A 450 -8.33 11.15 -3.04
N SER A 451 -9.33 10.79 -2.26
CA SER A 451 -9.28 9.69 -1.29
C SER A 451 -10.51 8.80 -1.45
N GLN A 452 -10.56 7.67 -0.78
CA GLN A 452 -11.77 6.84 -0.75
C GLN A 452 -12.99 7.60 -0.20
N PHE A 453 -12.79 8.57 0.70
CA PHE A 453 -13.89 9.42 1.20
C PHE A 453 -14.56 10.19 0.07
N SER A 454 -13.80 10.59 -0.98
CA SER A 454 -14.34 11.27 -2.16
C SER A 454 -15.39 10.42 -2.90
N ASN A 455 -15.29 9.08 -2.83
CA ASN A 455 -16.26 8.18 -3.46
C ASN A 455 -17.60 8.09 -2.72
N LEU A 456 -17.65 8.50 -1.45
CA LEU A 456 -18.90 8.60 -0.68
C LEU A 456 -19.69 9.87 -1.04
N LEU A 457 -19.04 10.88 -1.65
CA LEU A 457 -19.67 12.15 -1.98
C LEU A 457 -20.86 12.05 -2.94
N PRO A 458 -20.85 11.25 -3.99
CA PRO A 458 -22.02 11.06 -4.86
C PRO A 458 -23.24 10.59 -4.08
N ILE A 459 -23.05 9.64 -3.15
CA ILE A 459 -24.12 9.09 -2.31
C ILE A 459 -24.68 10.18 -1.40
N LEU A 460 -23.80 10.95 -0.76
CA LEU A 460 -24.14 12.03 0.15
C LEU A 460 -24.91 13.15 -0.56
N VAL A 461 -24.44 13.59 -1.73
CA VAL A 461 -25.07 14.64 -2.54
C VAL A 461 -26.43 14.21 -3.06
N LEU A 462 -26.56 12.94 -3.49
CA LEU A 462 -27.84 12.38 -3.89
C LEU A 462 -28.84 12.35 -2.75
N ALA A 463 -28.43 11.93 -1.57
CA ALA A 463 -29.29 11.86 -0.37
C ALA A 463 -29.80 13.25 0.03
N LEU A 464 -28.92 14.24 0.12
CA LEU A 464 -29.28 15.62 0.47
C LEU A 464 -30.15 16.28 -0.63
N GLY A 465 -29.78 16.10 -1.90
CA GLY A 465 -30.50 16.68 -3.02
C GLY A 465 -31.92 16.12 -3.19
N ILE A 466 -32.16 14.86 -2.87
CA ILE A 466 -33.49 14.25 -2.89
C ILE A 466 -34.41 14.95 -1.88
N ASP A 467 -33.96 15.14 -0.65
CA ASP A 467 -34.75 15.75 0.42
C ASP A 467 -35.18 17.17 0.06
N ASP A 468 -34.24 17.98 -0.37
CA ASP A 468 -34.49 19.35 -0.82
C ASP A 468 -35.53 19.41 -1.95
N SER A 469 -35.38 18.56 -2.96
CA SER A 469 -36.31 18.49 -4.09
C SER A 469 -37.71 18.04 -3.67
N LEU A 470 -37.79 17.03 -2.80
CA LEU A 470 -39.07 16.52 -2.29
C LEU A 470 -39.82 17.60 -1.51
N HIS A 471 -39.15 18.29 -0.59
CA HIS A 471 -39.77 19.38 0.17
C HIS A 471 -40.28 20.50 -0.74
N ALA A 472 -39.49 20.92 -1.71
CA ALA A 472 -39.89 21.97 -2.64
C ALA A 472 -41.08 21.54 -3.51
N LEU A 473 -41.04 20.35 -4.12
CA LEU A 473 -42.07 19.90 -5.04
C LEU A 473 -43.38 19.53 -4.29
N HIS A 474 -43.30 19.00 -3.08
CA HIS A 474 -44.50 18.75 -2.24
C HIS A 474 -45.19 20.08 -1.89
N ARG A 475 -44.41 21.10 -1.49
CA ARG A 475 -44.99 22.41 -1.19
C ARG A 475 -45.61 23.03 -2.43
N TYR A 476 -44.92 22.93 -3.57
CA TYR A 476 -45.48 23.41 -4.87
C TYR A 476 -46.82 22.73 -5.16
N LYS A 477 -46.95 21.41 -4.99
CA LYS A 477 -48.18 20.68 -5.19
C LYS A 477 -49.29 21.12 -4.22
N GLU A 478 -48.97 21.35 -2.96
CA GLU A 478 -49.93 21.84 -1.95
C GLU A 478 -50.52 23.18 -2.39
N GLU A 479 -49.68 24.12 -2.81
CA GLU A 479 -50.14 25.45 -3.26
C GLU A 479 -50.94 25.36 -4.59
N ARG A 480 -50.57 24.46 -5.48
CA ARG A 480 -51.33 24.20 -6.74
C ARG A 480 -52.71 23.57 -6.42
N ASN A 481 -52.82 22.68 -5.42
CA ASN A 481 -54.09 22.10 -4.99
C ASN A 481 -55.02 23.12 -4.34
N LEU A 482 -54.48 24.23 -3.79
CA LEU A 482 -55.23 25.36 -3.28
C LEU A 482 -55.75 26.29 -4.40
N GLY A 483 -55.53 25.93 -5.69
CA GLY A 483 -56.03 26.66 -6.85
C GLY A 483 -55.18 27.82 -7.32
N LYS A 484 -53.94 27.98 -6.78
CA LYS A 484 -53.04 29.03 -7.20
C LYS A 484 -52.44 28.76 -8.60
N SER A 485 -52.11 29.79 -9.28
CA SER A 485 -51.38 29.69 -10.60
C SER A 485 -50.00 29.03 -10.41
N SER A 486 -49.44 28.49 -11.49
CA SER A 486 -48.11 27.88 -11.47
C SER A 486 -47.04 28.85 -10.97
N THR A 487 -47.12 30.11 -11.33
CA THR A 487 -46.16 31.15 -10.91
C THR A 487 -46.36 31.55 -9.44
N GLU A 488 -47.59 31.75 -8.97
CA GLU A 488 -47.85 32.07 -7.57
C GLU A 488 -47.43 30.91 -6.61
N ALA A 489 -47.83 29.68 -6.96
CA ALA A 489 -47.43 28.51 -6.20
C ALA A 489 -45.88 28.36 -6.14
N GLY A 490 -45.22 28.66 -7.25
CA GLY A 490 -43.75 28.65 -7.35
C GLY A 490 -43.08 29.72 -6.47
N THR A 491 -43.57 30.96 -6.53
CA THR A 491 -43.05 32.04 -5.67
C THR A 491 -43.15 31.70 -4.19
N ILE A 492 -44.32 31.22 -3.75
CA ILE A 492 -44.52 30.82 -2.36
C ILE A 492 -43.61 29.66 -1.94
N THR A 493 -43.39 28.68 -2.85
CA THR A 493 -42.53 27.58 -2.61
C THR A 493 -41.07 28.03 -2.42
N VAL A 494 -40.53 28.78 -3.37
CA VAL A 494 -39.17 29.30 -3.30
C VAL A 494 -38.98 30.20 -2.06
N THR A 495 -39.95 31.06 -1.72
CA THR A 495 -39.80 31.92 -0.55
C THR A 495 -39.81 31.18 0.76
N ARG A 496 -40.74 30.23 0.98
CA ARG A 496 -40.94 29.58 2.29
C ARG A 496 -40.02 28.37 2.49
N VAL A 497 -39.96 27.50 1.48
CA VAL A 497 -39.17 26.28 1.56
C VAL A 497 -37.72 26.57 1.21
N GLY A 498 -37.45 27.40 0.19
CA GLY A 498 -36.11 27.78 -0.19
C GLY A 498 -35.29 28.42 0.94
N ARG A 499 -35.94 29.22 1.82
CA ARG A 499 -35.26 29.76 3.02
C ARG A 499 -34.84 28.66 3.99
N ALA A 500 -35.72 27.66 4.22
CA ALA A 500 -35.41 26.55 5.11
C ALA A 500 -34.27 25.69 4.54
N ILE A 501 -34.33 25.33 3.25
CA ILE A 501 -33.35 24.57 2.55
C ILE A 501 -31.97 25.30 2.54
N MET A 502 -31.95 26.61 2.27
CA MET A 502 -30.75 27.42 2.32
C MET A 502 -30.07 27.36 3.70
N LEU A 503 -30.86 27.46 4.78
CA LEU A 503 -30.31 27.42 6.12
C LEU A 503 -29.70 26.04 6.43
N THR A 504 -30.43 24.96 6.08
CA THR A 504 -29.94 23.60 6.29
C THR A 504 -28.65 23.34 5.45
N SER A 505 -28.64 23.74 4.19
CA SER A 505 -27.46 23.58 3.34
C SER A 505 -26.27 24.39 3.84
N LEU A 506 -26.47 25.66 4.28
CA LEU A 506 -25.39 26.46 4.87
C LEU A 506 -24.83 25.85 6.16
N THR A 507 -25.68 25.33 7.04
CA THR A 507 -25.20 24.66 8.26
C THR A 507 -24.46 23.37 7.95
N THR A 508 -24.89 22.61 6.95
CA THR A 508 -24.21 21.39 6.49
C THR A 508 -22.87 21.71 5.85
N MET A 509 -22.83 22.75 4.98
CA MET A 509 -21.57 23.22 4.40
C MET A 509 -20.58 23.68 5.48
N ALA A 510 -21.05 24.43 6.48
CA ALA A 510 -20.19 24.86 7.59
C ALA A 510 -19.67 23.66 8.42
N ALA A 511 -20.50 22.64 8.62
CA ALA A 511 -20.09 21.43 9.33
C ALA A 511 -18.99 20.67 8.57
N PHE A 512 -19.14 20.47 7.24
CA PHE A 512 -18.09 19.83 6.44
C PHE A 512 -16.82 20.69 6.33
N SER A 513 -16.98 22.02 6.24
CA SER A 513 -15.83 22.93 6.21
C SER A 513 -15.03 22.96 7.52
N ALA A 514 -15.58 22.44 8.62
CA ALA A 514 -14.80 22.28 9.86
C ALA A 514 -13.62 21.31 9.67
N ASN A 515 -13.73 20.33 8.78
CA ASN A 515 -12.65 19.41 8.47
C ASN A 515 -11.43 20.10 7.80
N LEU A 516 -11.54 21.36 7.36
CA LEU A 516 -10.38 22.15 6.88
C LEU A 516 -9.27 22.29 7.91
N PHE A 517 -9.60 22.11 9.18
CA PHE A 517 -8.65 22.22 10.30
C PHE A 517 -8.05 20.85 10.70
N SER A 518 -8.40 19.77 9.98
CA SER A 518 -7.80 18.45 10.21
C SER A 518 -6.36 18.40 9.69
N ASP A 519 -5.50 17.70 10.41
CA ASP A 519 -4.13 17.44 9.99
C ASP A 519 -4.05 16.36 8.89
N VAL A 520 -5.12 15.55 8.73
CA VAL A 520 -5.22 14.51 7.70
C VAL A 520 -5.63 15.11 6.36
N ALA A 521 -4.77 15.02 5.35
CA ALA A 521 -5.02 15.61 4.03
C ALA A 521 -6.32 15.10 3.39
N ALA A 522 -6.62 13.80 3.50
CA ALA A 522 -7.85 13.20 2.99
C ALA A 522 -9.11 13.78 3.64
N LEU A 523 -9.11 14.05 4.95
CA LEU A 523 -10.24 14.65 5.66
C LEU A 523 -10.40 16.14 5.30
N ARG A 524 -9.30 16.89 5.16
CA ARG A 524 -9.35 18.29 4.67
C ARG A 524 -9.98 18.35 3.29
N SER A 525 -9.50 17.52 2.37
CA SER A 525 -10.02 17.42 1.02
C SER A 525 -11.50 17.07 1.01
N PHE A 526 -11.90 16.02 1.72
CA PHE A 526 -13.29 15.60 1.85
C PHE A 526 -14.19 16.73 2.37
N GLY A 527 -13.72 17.50 3.34
CA GLY A 527 -14.46 18.65 3.87
C GLY A 527 -14.80 19.71 2.82
N ILE A 528 -13.80 20.06 1.98
CA ILE A 528 -13.97 20.99 0.86
C ILE A 528 -14.90 20.41 -0.19
N GLU A 529 -14.63 19.19 -0.62
CA GLU A 529 -15.38 18.48 -1.64
C GLU A 529 -16.85 18.32 -1.25
N ALA A 530 -17.13 17.92 0.00
CA ALA A 530 -18.48 17.77 0.52
C ALA A 530 -19.21 19.12 0.58
N ALA A 531 -18.55 20.18 1.02
CA ALA A 531 -19.14 21.52 1.05
C ALA A 531 -19.52 21.99 -0.37
N LEU A 532 -18.66 21.77 -1.37
CA LEU A 532 -18.95 22.06 -2.77
C LEU A 532 -20.09 21.20 -3.32
N GLY A 533 -20.13 19.91 -2.93
CA GLY A 533 -21.23 19.00 -3.28
C GLY A 533 -22.59 19.44 -2.73
N VAL A 534 -22.63 19.86 -1.46
CA VAL A 534 -23.85 20.43 -0.85
C VAL A 534 -24.28 21.71 -1.54
N LEU A 535 -23.33 22.58 -1.92
CA LEU A 535 -23.64 23.79 -2.69
C LEU A 535 -24.26 23.45 -4.05
N ALA A 536 -23.70 22.48 -4.77
CA ALA A 536 -24.23 22.00 -6.05
C ALA A 536 -25.66 21.45 -5.90
N ALA A 537 -25.89 20.62 -4.88
CA ALA A 537 -27.20 20.08 -4.56
C ALA A 537 -28.20 21.22 -4.29
N PHE A 538 -27.87 22.12 -3.38
CA PHE A 538 -28.74 23.26 -3.07
C PHE A 538 -29.13 24.08 -4.30
N LEU A 539 -28.16 24.42 -5.15
CA LEU A 539 -28.41 25.24 -6.33
C LEU A 539 -29.32 24.55 -7.38
N LEU A 540 -29.06 23.26 -7.62
CA LEU A 540 -29.76 22.52 -8.67
C LEU A 540 -31.05 21.85 -8.19
N THR A 541 -31.05 21.25 -7.03
CA THR A 541 -32.22 20.54 -6.51
C THR A 541 -33.13 21.42 -5.67
N GLY A 542 -32.56 22.33 -4.87
CA GLY A 542 -33.33 23.25 -4.02
C GLY A 542 -33.90 24.45 -4.76
N ILE A 543 -33.14 25.03 -5.70
CA ILE A 543 -33.55 26.24 -6.42
C ILE A 543 -33.99 25.96 -7.87
N TRP A 544 -33.16 25.29 -8.68
CA TRP A 544 -33.41 25.14 -10.13
C TRP A 544 -34.54 24.14 -10.44
N ALA A 545 -34.64 23.01 -9.77
CA ALA A 545 -35.69 22.02 -10.01
C ALA A 545 -37.12 22.58 -9.84
N PRO A 546 -37.45 23.37 -8.81
CA PRO A 546 -38.74 24.08 -8.72
C PRO A 546 -38.98 25.04 -9.89
N LEU A 547 -37.96 25.80 -10.33
CA LEU A 547 -38.09 26.71 -11.47
C LEU A 547 -38.37 25.97 -12.77
N VAL A 548 -37.73 24.81 -12.99
CA VAL A 548 -38.01 23.95 -14.15
C VAL A 548 -39.46 23.47 -14.08
N ARG A 549 -39.93 23.08 -12.89
CA ARG A 549 -41.31 22.63 -12.67
C ARG A 549 -42.32 23.70 -13.04
N ILE A 550 -42.10 24.92 -12.58
CA ILE A 550 -42.96 26.07 -12.93
C ILE A 550 -43.01 26.27 -14.45
N SER A 551 -41.85 26.29 -15.11
CA SER A 551 -41.74 26.48 -16.56
C SER A 551 -42.41 25.37 -17.35
N PHE A 552 -42.29 24.13 -16.89
CA PHE A 552 -42.92 22.97 -17.50
C PHE A 552 -44.44 22.99 -17.36
N ASP A 553 -45.01 23.36 -16.17
CA ASP A 553 -46.44 23.48 -16.00
C ASP A 553 -47.03 24.63 -16.86
N GLU A 554 -46.36 25.77 -16.93
CA GLU A 554 -46.81 26.85 -17.82
C GLU A 554 -46.81 26.42 -19.28
N TRP A 555 -45.80 25.64 -19.72
CA TRP A 555 -45.75 25.14 -21.09
C TRP A 555 -46.90 24.18 -21.39
N LEU A 556 -47.30 23.35 -20.41
CA LEU A 556 -48.44 22.44 -20.51
C LEU A 556 -49.75 23.20 -20.51
N GLU A 557 -49.92 24.21 -19.64
CA GLU A 557 -51.12 25.07 -19.54
C GLU A 557 -51.39 25.85 -20.85
N LYS A 558 -50.32 26.39 -21.48
CA LYS A 558 -50.39 27.01 -22.80
C LYS A 558 -50.86 26.07 -23.91
N ARG A 559 -50.72 24.76 -23.74
CA ARG A 559 -51.19 23.71 -24.63
C ARG A 559 -52.57 23.16 -24.24
N GLY A 560 -53.27 23.80 -23.26
CA GLY A 560 -54.60 23.41 -22.84
C GLY A 560 -54.65 22.12 -21.97
N LYS A 561 -53.48 21.64 -21.44
CA LYS A 561 -53.44 20.48 -20.58
C LYS A 561 -53.63 20.91 -19.12
N ASN A 562 -54.50 20.17 -18.40
CA ASN A 562 -54.71 20.43 -17.00
C ASN A 562 -53.46 19.94 -16.21
N THR A 563 -52.82 20.84 -15.46
CA THR A 563 -51.59 20.60 -14.68
C THR A 563 -51.86 20.49 -13.17
N THR A 564 -53.17 20.65 -12.74
CA THR A 564 -53.47 20.49 -11.31
C THR A 564 -53.21 19.05 -10.85
N PRO A 565 -52.46 18.85 -9.77
CA PRO A 565 -52.20 17.52 -9.29
C PRO A 565 -53.51 16.84 -8.81
N ASN A 566 -53.67 15.55 -9.07
CA ASN A 566 -54.78 14.81 -8.47
C ASN A 566 -54.60 14.80 -6.94
N ALA A 567 -55.60 15.30 -6.22
CA ALA A 567 -55.63 15.26 -4.80
C ALA A 567 -55.79 13.79 -4.34
N ASN A 568 -54.98 13.39 -3.41
CA ASN A 568 -55.05 12.16 -2.62
C ASN A 568 -54.37 10.90 -3.18
N HIS A 569 -53.19 10.66 -2.66
CA HIS A 569 -52.78 9.37 -2.06
C HIS A 569 -51.42 9.54 -1.42
N TYR A 570 -51.41 9.84 -0.12
CA TYR A 570 -50.21 9.71 0.69
C TYR A 570 -49.94 8.22 0.93
N PHE A 571 -48.68 7.80 0.83
CA PHE A 571 -48.23 6.42 1.10
C PHE A 571 -48.54 6.01 2.56
N VAL A 572 -48.61 6.98 3.45
CA VAL A 572 -48.98 6.81 4.86
C VAL A 572 -50.24 7.60 5.16
N ASN A 573 -51.20 6.96 5.78
CA ASN A 573 -52.46 7.60 6.15
C ASN A 573 -52.22 8.70 7.20
N LYS A 574 -52.34 9.95 6.76
CA LYS A 574 -52.08 11.18 7.57
C LYS A 574 -52.82 11.14 8.92
N GLU A 575 -54.05 10.61 8.95
CA GLU A 575 -54.82 10.49 10.16
C GLU A 575 -54.25 9.48 11.16
N ARG A 576 -53.64 8.35 10.63
CA ARG A 576 -52.98 7.35 11.47
C ARG A 576 -51.72 7.91 12.10
N LEU A 577 -50.88 8.60 11.30
CA LEU A 577 -49.69 9.27 11.80
C LEU A 577 -50.02 10.33 12.86
N GLN A 578 -51.01 11.17 12.60
CA GLN A 578 -51.46 12.19 13.54
C GLN A 578 -51.97 11.56 14.86
N LYS A 579 -52.74 10.49 14.77
CA LYS A 579 -53.22 9.74 15.95
C LYS A 579 -52.07 9.11 16.73
N ILE A 580 -51.03 8.55 16.02
CA ILE A 580 -49.84 8.01 16.66
C ILE A 580 -49.06 9.12 17.35
N ALA A 581 -48.80 10.24 16.68
CA ALA A 581 -48.05 11.38 17.21
C ALA A 581 -48.76 11.98 18.46
N ILE A 582 -50.06 12.21 18.40
CA ILE A 582 -50.86 12.70 19.56
C ILE A 582 -50.82 11.67 20.68
N LYS A 583 -50.99 10.38 20.36
CA LYS A 583 -51.03 9.30 21.35
C LYS A 583 -49.65 9.07 22.00
N SER A 584 -48.55 9.27 21.28
CA SER A 584 -47.17 9.18 21.81
C SER A 584 -46.82 10.40 22.69
N GLY A 585 -47.38 11.59 22.35
CA GLY A 585 -47.12 12.84 23.10
C GLY A 585 -48.02 13.08 24.33
N THR A 586 -49.00 12.19 24.62
CA THR A 586 -49.95 12.41 25.69
C THR A 586 -49.79 11.42 26.86
N GLY A 587 -50.06 11.89 28.09
CA GLY A 587 -50.05 11.09 29.33
C GLY A 587 -48.65 10.68 29.78
N LYS A 588 -48.48 9.43 30.25
CA LYS A 588 -47.19 8.87 30.70
C LYS A 588 -46.32 8.29 29.56
N ARG A 589 -46.82 8.28 28.31
CA ARG A 589 -46.12 7.67 27.15
C ARG A 589 -44.84 8.36 26.75
N PRO A 590 -44.73 9.70 26.77
CA PRO A 590 -43.46 10.38 26.51
C PRO A 590 -42.34 9.92 27.44
N ILE A 591 -42.68 9.70 28.73
CA ILE A 591 -41.75 9.21 29.74
C ILE A 591 -41.32 7.77 29.41
N ILE A 592 -42.27 6.90 29.05
CA ILE A 592 -41.96 5.51 28.65
C ILE A 592 -41.08 5.48 27.41
N ILE A 593 -41.37 6.30 26.39
CA ILE A 593 -40.55 6.41 25.19
C ILE A 593 -39.15 6.93 25.56
N GLY A 594 -39.06 7.96 26.41
CA GLY A 594 -37.77 8.45 26.90
C GLY A 594 -36.96 7.39 27.65
N CYS A 595 -37.59 6.58 28.50
CA CYS A 595 -36.96 5.47 29.18
C CYS A 595 -36.45 4.38 28.17
N ILE A 596 -37.25 4.06 27.15
CA ILE A 596 -36.86 3.12 26.10
C ILE A 596 -35.67 3.68 25.35
N CYS A 597 -35.69 4.95 24.94
CA CYS A 597 -34.53 5.58 24.27
C CYS A 597 -33.26 5.53 25.15
N LEU A 598 -33.43 5.75 26.46
CA LEU A 598 -32.31 5.72 27.40
C LEU A 598 -31.73 4.30 27.58
N ILE A 599 -32.60 3.26 27.55
CA ILE A 599 -32.19 1.85 27.60
C ILE A 599 -31.33 1.48 26.37
N PHE A 600 -31.60 2.05 25.20
CA PHE A 600 -30.79 1.83 24.02
C PHE A 600 -29.57 2.76 23.96
N ALA A 601 -29.68 4.00 24.44
CA ALA A 601 -28.60 4.98 24.39
C ALA A 601 -27.45 4.63 25.34
N LEU A 602 -27.73 4.08 26.51
CA LEU A 602 -26.67 3.73 27.47
C LEU A 602 -25.75 2.60 26.99
N PRO A 603 -26.26 1.44 26.47
CA PRO A 603 -25.39 0.43 25.87
C PRO A 603 -24.66 0.94 24.62
N ALA A 604 -25.31 1.78 23.80
CA ALA A 604 -24.69 2.38 22.65
C ALA A 604 -23.51 3.31 23.02
N ALA A 605 -23.72 4.16 24.04
CA ALA A 605 -22.66 5.02 24.56
C ALA A 605 -21.50 4.21 25.19
N TRP A 606 -21.83 3.11 25.86
CA TRP A 606 -20.83 2.21 26.42
C TRP A 606 -20.06 1.47 25.31
N GLY A 607 -20.75 1.00 24.28
CA GLY A 607 -20.12 0.40 23.10
C GLY A 607 -19.23 1.39 22.35
N MET A 608 -19.63 2.67 22.26
CA MET A 608 -18.84 3.71 21.60
C MET A 608 -17.48 3.95 22.30
N VAL A 609 -17.43 3.82 23.62
CA VAL A 609 -16.16 3.93 24.39
C VAL A 609 -15.24 2.72 24.18
N GLN A 610 -15.78 1.62 23.68
CA GLN A 610 -15.02 0.39 23.38
C GLN A 610 -14.64 0.27 21.90
N LEU A 611 -15.04 1.22 21.06
CA LEU A 611 -14.56 1.29 19.68
C LEU A 611 -13.10 1.74 19.71
N GLU A 612 -12.22 0.83 19.38
CA GLU A 612 -10.83 1.11 19.08
C GLU A 612 -10.76 1.41 17.59
N GLY A 613 -10.12 2.53 17.22
CA GLY A 613 -9.82 2.82 15.83
C GLY A 613 -8.65 1.94 15.42
N ASP A 614 -8.82 1.15 14.41
CA ASP A 614 -7.76 0.42 13.74
C ASP A 614 -7.72 0.91 12.29
N PHE A 615 -6.55 1.22 11.80
CA PHE A 615 -6.35 1.66 10.42
C PHE A 615 -5.42 0.67 9.75
N GLN A 616 -6.01 -0.24 9.01
CA GLN A 616 -5.25 -1.24 8.25
C GLN A 616 -5.42 -0.99 6.76
N VAL A 617 -4.38 -1.22 5.98
CA VAL A 617 -4.46 -1.14 4.51
C VAL A 617 -5.49 -2.14 3.99
N ASP A 618 -5.65 -3.26 4.67
CA ASP A 618 -6.60 -4.31 4.34
C ASP A 618 -8.06 -3.84 4.38
N ASP A 619 -8.39 -2.86 5.23
CA ASP A 619 -9.75 -2.27 5.28
C ASP A 619 -10.16 -1.58 3.96
N PHE A 620 -9.20 -1.27 3.11
CA PHE A 620 -9.42 -0.63 1.80
C PHE A 620 -9.43 -1.62 0.64
N LEU A 621 -9.08 -2.87 0.89
CA LEU A 621 -9.04 -3.94 -0.09
C LEU A 621 -10.30 -4.81 0.05
N ASP A 622 -10.68 -5.47 -1.02
CA ASP A 622 -11.68 -6.53 -0.94
C ASP A 622 -11.03 -7.76 -0.31
N ASP A 623 -11.61 -8.27 0.78
CA ASP A 623 -11.17 -9.51 1.45
C ASP A 623 -11.09 -10.71 0.49
N GLU A 624 -11.83 -10.65 -0.63
CA GLU A 624 -11.85 -11.66 -1.68
C GLU A 624 -10.81 -11.41 -2.78
N SER A 625 -10.02 -10.31 -2.69
CA SER A 625 -8.98 -10.02 -3.69
C SER A 625 -7.72 -10.83 -3.43
N ASP A 626 -7.02 -11.16 -4.51
CA ASP A 626 -5.74 -11.89 -4.42
C ASP A 626 -4.66 -11.08 -3.75
N PHE A 627 -4.72 -9.76 -3.90
CA PHE A 627 -3.79 -8.84 -3.26
C PHE A 627 -3.96 -8.86 -1.74
N ALA A 628 -5.21 -8.75 -1.23
CA ALA A 628 -5.50 -8.87 0.20
C ALA A 628 -5.07 -10.23 0.74
N PHE A 629 -5.33 -11.30 -0.03
CA PHE A 629 -4.89 -12.65 0.32
C PHE A 629 -3.35 -12.76 0.39
N GLY A 630 -2.63 -12.15 -0.56
CA GLY A 630 -1.16 -12.10 -0.56
C GLY A 630 -0.59 -11.36 0.63
N VAL A 631 -1.15 -10.19 0.96
CA VAL A 631 -0.80 -9.40 2.15
C VAL A 631 -1.07 -10.23 3.42
N GLY A 632 -2.22 -10.90 3.51
CA GLY A 632 -2.55 -11.79 4.63
C GLY A 632 -1.53 -12.93 4.79
N ILE A 633 -1.07 -13.56 3.70
CA ILE A 633 0.00 -14.58 3.76
C ILE A 633 1.29 -13.98 4.34
N VAL A 634 1.68 -12.80 3.91
CA VAL A 634 2.91 -12.15 4.43
C VAL A 634 2.77 -11.87 5.91
N THR A 635 1.68 -11.24 6.29
CA THR A 635 1.39 -10.90 7.68
C THR A 635 1.38 -12.10 8.60
N ASP A 636 0.66 -13.17 8.20
CA ASP A 636 0.51 -14.35 9.04
C ASP A 636 1.73 -15.27 9.04
N ARG A 637 2.53 -15.25 7.94
CA ARG A 637 3.54 -16.29 7.72
C ARG A 637 4.97 -15.81 7.54
N PHE A 638 5.18 -14.49 7.39
CA PHE A 638 6.51 -13.89 7.27
C PHE A 638 6.72 -12.74 8.26
N SER A 639 5.88 -12.63 9.28
CA SER A 639 5.87 -11.52 10.24
C SER A 639 7.07 -11.49 11.21
N ASP A 640 7.95 -12.49 11.19
CA ASP A 640 9.16 -12.47 12.00
C ASP A 640 10.19 -11.44 11.52
N GLU A 641 10.15 -11.02 10.25
CA GLU A 641 11.01 -9.95 9.74
C GLU A 641 10.46 -8.55 10.03
N GLY A 642 9.16 -8.43 10.31
CA GLY A 642 8.48 -7.17 10.54
C GLY A 642 8.41 -6.26 9.31
N GLU A 643 7.76 -5.12 9.46
CA GLU A 643 7.82 -4.06 8.46
C GLU A 643 9.05 -3.17 8.69
N PRO A 644 9.71 -2.69 7.61
CA PRO A 644 10.90 -1.86 7.73
C PRO A 644 10.58 -0.51 8.39
N ALA A 645 11.28 -0.23 9.47
CA ALA A 645 11.36 1.07 10.12
C ALA A 645 12.76 1.64 9.96
N MET A 646 12.85 2.95 10.01
CA MET A 646 14.09 3.68 9.79
C MET A 646 14.28 4.74 10.87
N LEU A 647 15.52 4.94 11.28
CA LEU A 647 15.92 6.06 12.09
C LEU A 647 16.71 7.02 11.22
N TYR A 648 16.19 8.21 11.02
CA TYR A 648 16.87 9.31 10.34
C TYR A 648 17.70 10.11 11.35
N ILE A 649 18.95 10.34 11.03
CA ILE A 649 19.91 11.06 11.85
C ILE A 649 20.54 12.17 11.00
N GLU A 650 20.43 13.41 11.47
CA GLU A 650 20.99 14.59 10.81
C GLU A 650 21.96 15.32 11.75
N GLY A 651 23.06 15.84 11.19
CA GLY A 651 24.12 16.54 11.89
C GLY A 651 25.50 15.98 11.53
N ASP A 652 26.51 16.23 12.36
CA ASP A 652 27.85 15.66 12.12
C ASP A 652 27.91 14.18 12.54
N VAL A 653 27.51 13.30 11.62
CA VAL A 653 27.39 11.86 11.90
C VAL A 653 28.74 11.13 11.91
N ALA A 654 29.81 11.79 11.53
CA ALA A 654 31.18 11.25 11.63
C ALA A 654 31.82 11.44 13.00
N GLU A 655 31.15 12.09 13.95
CA GLU A 655 31.66 12.22 15.32
C GLU A 655 31.73 10.85 16.03
N PRO A 656 32.86 10.51 16.65
CA PRO A 656 33.01 9.23 17.33
C PRO A 656 32.00 8.97 18.46
N GLU A 657 31.40 10.03 18.99
CA GLU A 657 30.33 9.90 20.01
C GLU A 657 29.04 9.40 19.40
N VAL A 658 28.72 9.80 18.17
CA VAL A 658 27.59 9.28 17.40
C VAL A 658 27.80 7.81 17.07
N PHE A 659 29.00 7.45 16.58
CA PHE A 659 29.35 6.05 16.28
C PHE A 659 29.17 5.13 17.50
N ARG A 660 29.60 5.59 18.70
CA ARG A 660 29.39 4.85 19.95
C ARG A 660 27.91 4.80 20.37
N ALA A 661 27.18 5.87 20.15
CA ALA A 661 25.75 5.93 20.51
C ALA A 661 24.89 4.95 19.69
N ILE A 662 25.31 4.55 18.48
CA ILE A 662 24.66 3.49 17.68
C ILE A 662 24.82 2.15 18.40
N ASP A 663 26.01 1.81 18.86
CA ASP A 663 26.25 0.57 19.63
C ASP A 663 25.48 0.58 20.97
N ASP A 664 25.46 1.72 21.68
CA ASP A 664 24.69 1.89 22.92
C ASP A 664 23.18 1.71 22.66
N PHE A 665 22.64 2.22 21.54
CA PHE A 665 21.25 1.98 21.12
C PHE A 665 20.99 0.49 20.91
N ARG A 666 21.85 -0.20 20.15
CA ARG A 666 21.75 -1.65 19.93
C ARG A 666 21.79 -2.42 21.24
N GLN A 667 22.65 -2.04 22.18
CA GLN A 667 22.74 -2.67 23.50
C GLN A 667 21.49 -2.45 24.34
N ASN A 668 20.92 -1.23 24.34
CA ASN A 668 19.68 -0.92 25.05
C ASN A 668 18.52 -1.75 24.51
N SER A 669 18.36 -1.83 23.19
CA SER A 669 17.29 -2.57 22.53
C SER A 669 17.40 -4.09 22.72
N ASN A 670 18.60 -4.60 23.04
CA ASN A 670 18.80 -6.01 23.40
C ASN A 670 18.34 -6.31 24.84
N ILE A 671 18.18 -5.31 25.71
CA ILE A 671 17.76 -5.50 27.09
C ILE A 671 16.25 -5.69 27.15
N LYS A 672 15.78 -6.94 27.30
CA LYS A 672 14.35 -7.20 27.48
C LYS A 672 13.90 -6.78 28.89
N THR A 673 13.09 -5.75 28.96
CA THR A 673 12.48 -5.32 30.22
C THR A 673 11.15 -6.06 30.42
N GLU A 674 11.00 -6.76 31.55
CA GLU A 674 9.78 -7.53 31.86
C GLU A 674 8.56 -6.59 31.96
N GLY A 675 7.50 -6.88 31.17
CA GLY A 675 6.25 -6.10 31.14
C GLY A 675 6.26 -4.92 30.17
N VAL A 676 7.29 -4.75 29.36
CA VAL A 676 7.36 -3.74 28.29
C VAL A 676 7.05 -4.39 26.95
N VAL A 677 6.38 -3.64 26.08
CA VAL A 677 6.04 -4.08 24.71
C VAL A 677 7.26 -3.88 23.83
N ASP A 678 7.90 -4.98 23.47
CA ASP A 678 9.00 -5.00 22.50
C ASP A 678 8.44 -5.24 21.11
N LYS A 679 8.74 -4.34 20.18
CA LYS A 679 8.25 -4.39 18.79
C LYS A 679 9.39 -4.50 17.77
N MET A 680 10.66 -4.45 18.19
CA MET A 680 11.77 -4.61 17.27
C MET A 680 11.94 -6.07 16.85
N THR A 681 12.25 -6.29 15.58
CA THR A 681 12.59 -7.62 15.07
C THR A 681 13.85 -8.16 15.72
N ARG A 682 13.92 -9.48 15.81
CA ARG A 682 15.05 -10.16 16.43
C ARG A 682 15.56 -11.28 15.55
N THR A 683 16.87 -11.38 15.51
CA THR A 683 17.55 -12.53 14.91
C THR A 683 17.22 -13.82 15.69
N PRO A 684 17.42 -14.99 15.10
CA PRO A 684 17.13 -16.28 15.78
C PRO A 684 17.91 -16.52 17.08
N ASP A 685 19.03 -15.82 17.29
CA ASP A 685 19.78 -15.86 18.55
C ASP A 685 19.19 -14.97 19.64
N GLY A 686 18.15 -14.18 19.29
CA GLY A 686 17.39 -13.31 20.17
C GLY A 686 17.93 -11.89 20.31
N SER A 687 18.98 -11.53 19.58
CA SER A 687 19.48 -10.15 19.47
C SER A 687 18.58 -9.32 18.56
N VAL A 688 18.57 -7.99 18.71
CA VAL A 688 17.84 -7.09 17.81
C VAL A 688 18.49 -7.07 16.43
N ASP A 689 17.66 -7.02 15.39
CA ASP A 689 18.10 -6.95 14.00
C ASP A 689 18.20 -5.49 13.56
N ILE A 690 19.31 -4.83 13.89
CA ILE A 690 19.59 -3.43 13.57
C ILE A 690 20.73 -3.39 12.58
N LEU A 691 20.48 -2.83 11.39
CA LEU A 691 21.48 -2.59 10.36
C LEU A 691 21.85 -1.11 10.35
N ALA A 692 23.15 -0.84 10.55
CA ALA A 692 23.68 0.51 10.56
C ALA A 692 25.13 0.54 10.04
N ILE A 693 25.65 1.72 9.75
CA ILE A 693 26.97 1.94 9.15
C ILE A 693 28.12 1.35 9.99
N ASP A 694 27.96 1.23 11.31
CA ASP A 694 28.99 0.70 12.21
C ASP A 694 29.39 -0.74 11.88
N GLU A 695 28.45 -1.59 11.45
CA GLU A 695 28.75 -2.97 11.03
C GLU A 695 29.64 -3.00 9.79
N PHE A 696 29.32 -2.15 8.80
CA PHE A 696 30.17 -2.03 7.60
C PHE A 696 31.57 -1.50 7.92
N VAL A 697 31.67 -0.54 8.84
CA VAL A 697 32.98 -0.01 9.30
C VAL A 697 33.79 -1.07 10.04
N PHE A 698 33.16 -1.86 10.92
CA PHE A 698 33.83 -2.98 11.59
C PHE A 698 34.32 -4.02 10.60
N ALA A 699 33.50 -4.40 9.62
CA ALA A 699 33.85 -5.35 8.58
C ALA A 699 34.98 -4.81 7.66
N ALA A 700 34.92 -3.53 7.27
CA ALA A 700 35.98 -2.87 6.52
C ALA A 700 37.29 -2.76 7.31
N SER A 701 37.22 -2.49 8.61
CA SER A 701 38.38 -2.48 9.51
C SER A 701 39.04 -3.87 9.60
N ALA A 702 38.24 -4.95 9.68
CA ALA A 702 38.74 -6.31 9.63
C ALA A 702 39.35 -6.66 8.27
N SER A 703 38.73 -6.21 7.17
CA SER A 703 39.25 -6.36 5.82
C SER A 703 40.59 -5.63 5.64
N LEU A 704 40.74 -4.42 6.15
CA LEU A 704 42.02 -3.71 6.14
C LEU A 704 43.15 -4.52 6.81
N MET A 705 42.86 -5.21 7.89
CA MET A 705 43.86 -6.03 8.59
C MET A 705 44.27 -7.28 7.80
N SER A 706 43.39 -7.84 7.00
CA SER A 706 43.62 -9.05 6.19
C SER A 706 44.13 -8.74 4.76
N ASN A 707 43.61 -7.68 4.15
CA ASN A 707 43.91 -7.25 2.78
C ASN A 707 44.06 -5.73 2.67
N PRO A 708 45.23 -5.16 3.08
CA PRO A 708 45.37 -3.71 3.21
C PRO A 708 45.53 -2.94 1.89
N GLN A 709 45.83 -3.61 0.77
CA GLN A 709 46.16 -2.93 -0.48
C GLN A 709 45.04 -2.04 -1.04
N PRO A 710 43.77 -2.46 -1.08
CA PRO A 710 42.71 -1.58 -1.57
C PRO A 710 42.59 -0.27 -0.76
N PHE A 711 42.82 -0.34 0.54
CA PHE A 711 42.78 0.84 1.39
C PHE A 711 43.95 1.80 1.18
N PHE A 712 45.17 1.25 0.92
CA PHE A 712 46.31 2.09 0.54
C PHE A 712 46.07 2.79 -0.79
N ASP A 713 45.41 2.16 -1.73
CA ASP A 713 45.08 2.74 -3.04
C ASP A 713 44.07 3.89 -2.91
N ARG A 714 43.30 3.93 -1.80
CA ARG A 714 42.36 5.02 -1.37
C ARG A 714 43.01 6.05 -0.46
N GLY A 715 44.31 5.93 -0.17
CA GLY A 715 45.09 6.92 0.57
C GLY A 715 45.19 6.62 2.06
N TYR A 716 44.96 5.40 2.53
CA TYR A 716 45.17 5.02 3.93
C TYR A 716 46.60 5.33 4.40
N ASN A 717 46.70 6.05 5.50
CA ASN A 717 47.97 6.31 6.17
C ASN A 717 47.71 6.67 7.64
N GLU A 718 48.78 6.58 8.49
CA GLU A 718 48.68 6.89 9.94
C GLU A 718 48.29 8.34 10.25
N SER A 719 48.33 9.25 9.29
CA SER A 719 47.94 10.66 9.50
C SER A 719 46.44 10.88 9.38
N ASN A 720 45.75 10.06 8.57
CA ASN A 720 44.31 10.15 8.35
C ASN A 720 43.52 9.09 9.12
N CYS A 721 44.20 8.03 9.56
CA CYS A 721 43.58 7.04 10.43
C CYS A 721 44.66 6.47 11.36
N SER A 722 44.64 6.92 12.60
CA SER A 722 45.56 6.47 13.64
C SER A 722 45.28 5.03 14.04
N THR A 723 46.31 4.32 14.54
CA THR A 723 46.14 2.93 15.00
C THR A 723 46.12 2.83 16.51
N LYS A 724 45.37 1.84 17.06
CA LYS A 724 45.21 1.63 18.51
C LYS A 724 45.47 0.16 18.87
N GLY A 725 46.01 -0.02 20.05
CA GLY A 725 46.20 -1.34 20.62
C GLY A 725 47.42 -2.13 20.12
N VAL A 726 47.56 -3.38 20.59
CA VAL A 726 48.72 -4.26 20.29
C VAL A 726 48.70 -4.80 18.84
N LEU A 727 47.50 -4.86 18.25
CA LEU A 727 47.27 -5.35 16.88
C LEU A 727 47.37 -4.25 15.85
N ASN A 728 47.62 -3.00 16.23
CA ASN A 728 47.60 -1.82 15.33
C ASN A 728 46.31 -1.70 14.56
N ALA A 729 45.17 -1.99 15.21
CA ALA A 729 43.85 -1.82 14.60
C ALA A 729 43.53 -0.33 14.38
N PRO A 730 42.77 0.04 13.37
CA PRO A 730 42.30 1.39 13.15
C PRO A 730 41.63 1.97 14.40
N ASN A 731 41.91 3.25 14.69
CA ASN A 731 41.30 3.91 15.84
C ASN A 731 39.96 4.54 15.45
N LEU A 732 38.87 3.84 15.64
CA LEU A 732 37.51 4.31 15.36
C LEU A 732 37.00 5.37 16.37
N ASP A 733 37.80 5.73 17.39
CA ASP A 733 37.57 6.92 18.26
C ASP A 733 38.14 8.19 17.64
N ASP A 734 38.61 8.15 16.40
CA ASP A 734 39.19 9.26 15.66
C ASP A 734 38.29 9.62 14.49
N LYS A 735 37.78 10.84 14.45
CA LYS A 735 36.86 11.33 13.40
C LYS A 735 37.43 11.20 12.01
N ASP A 736 38.72 11.55 11.83
CA ASP A 736 39.36 11.45 10.51
C ASP A 736 39.40 9.99 10.01
N CYS A 737 39.55 9.05 10.95
CA CYS A 737 39.51 7.62 10.65
C CYS A 737 38.11 7.15 10.22
N LEU A 738 37.06 7.62 10.88
CA LEU A 738 35.66 7.33 10.50
C LEU A 738 35.34 7.91 9.12
N ILE A 739 35.70 9.17 8.85
CA ILE A 739 35.55 9.80 7.53
C ILE A 739 36.28 9.00 6.45
N PHE A 740 37.47 8.49 6.75
CA PHE A 740 38.20 7.64 5.82
C PHE A 740 37.43 6.35 5.50
N PHE A 741 36.93 5.64 6.52
CA PHE A 741 36.17 4.42 6.30
C PHE A 741 34.84 4.68 5.57
N TYR A 742 34.12 5.74 5.92
CA TYR A 742 32.90 6.12 5.23
C TYR A 742 33.17 6.38 3.74
N GLY A 743 34.27 7.08 3.43
CA GLY A 743 34.63 7.34 2.04
C GLY A 743 35.06 6.10 1.27
N VAL A 744 35.76 5.15 1.89
CA VAL A 744 36.08 3.86 1.28
C VAL A 744 34.82 3.05 1.00
N LEU A 745 33.93 2.99 1.97
CA LEU A 745 32.68 2.26 1.89
C LEU A 745 31.73 2.82 0.82
N SER A 746 31.64 4.15 0.70
CA SER A 746 30.83 4.80 -0.34
C SER A 746 31.39 4.61 -1.75
N LEU A 747 32.70 4.37 -1.94
CA LEU A 747 33.28 4.14 -3.27
C LEU A 747 33.37 2.66 -3.65
N ASP A 748 33.76 1.82 -2.72
CA ASP A 748 34.15 0.42 -3.01
C ASP A 748 33.26 -0.62 -2.29
N GLY A 749 32.38 -0.18 -1.39
CA GLY A 749 31.76 -1.11 -0.45
C GLY A 749 32.79 -1.62 0.56
N ILE A 750 32.74 -2.89 0.93
CA ILE A 750 33.72 -3.51 1.82
C ILE A 750 34.80 -4.16 0.93
N PRO A 751 36.01 -3.59 0.83
CA PRO A 751 37.05 -4.12 -0.05
C PRO A 751 37.47 -5.54 0.31
N GLY A 752 37.48 -6.43 -0.67
CA GLY A 752 37.82 -7.85 -0.49
C GLY A 752 36.66 -8.73 -0.07
N THR A 753 35.46 -8.18 -0.03
CA THR A 753 34.19 -8.89 0.10
C THR A 753 33.32 -8.60 -1.12
N GLU A 754 32.13 -9.17 -1.15
CA GLU A 754 31.17 -8.93 -2.23
C GLU A 754 30.12 -7.86 -1.85
N VAL A 755 30.30 -7.15 -0.73
CA VAL A 755 29.43 -6.05 -0.31
C VAL A 755 29.70 -4.80 -1.15
N PRO A 756 28.76 -4.39 -2.04
CA PRO A 756 28.97 -3.24 -2.94
C PRO A 756 28.74 -1.91 -2.22
N SER A 757 29.29 -0.83 -2.80
CA SER A 757 29.04 0.54 -2.30
C SER A 757 27.56 0.91 -2.32
N ALA A 758 26.79 0.45 -3.31
CA ALA A 758 25.36 0.71 -3.42
C ALA A 758 24.56 0.26 -2.18
N LEU A 759 25.03 -0.79 -1.48
CA LEU A 759 24.39 -1.19 -0.21
C LEU A 759 24.73 -0.22 0.93
N VAL A 760 25.93 0.33 0.93
CA VAL A 760 26.38 1.30 1.95
C VAL A 760 25.69 2.65 1.77
N ASP A 761 25.46 3.06 0.53
CA ASP A 761 24.77 4.30 0.17
C ASP A 761 23.32 4.35 0.70
N LEU A 762 22.75 3.20 1.07
CA LEU A 762 21.46 3.13 1.77
C LEU A 762 21.52 3.62 3.22
N TYR A 763 22.72 3.78 3.80
CA TYR A 763 22.91 4.12 5.22
C TYR A 763 23.60 5.45 5.41
N ILE A 764 24.46 5.85 4.48
CA ILE A 764 25.22 7.08 4.56
C ILE A 764 25.50 7.63 3.16
N ASP A 765 25.36 8.94 2.99
CA ASP A 765 25.67 9.64 1.74
C ASP A 765 26.67 10.79 1.99
N PRO A 766 27.77 10.85 1.26
CA PRO A 766 28.73 11.95 1.33
C PRO A 766 28.17 13.27 0.77
N GLY A 767 27.05 13.25 0.00
CA GLY A 767 26.46 14.44 -0.63
C GLY A 767 27.32 15.11 -1.71
N VAL A 768 28.52 14.59 -1.97
CA VAL A 768 29.50 15.13 -2.94
C VAL A 768 30.26 13.98 -3.61
N GLU A 769 30.73 14.23 -4.82
CA GLU A 769 31.59 13.25 -5.53
C GLU A 769 32.97 13.19 -4.85
N LEU A 770 33.37 11.98 -4.42
CA LEU A 770 34.61 11.75 -3.68
C LEU A 770 35.82 11.65 -4.61
N ASP A 771 37.00 12.15 -4.15
CA ASP A 771 38.29 11.91 -4.82
C ASP A 771 38.69 10.44 -4.62
N PRO A 772 38.79 9.61 -5.71
CA PRO A 772 39.12 8.21 -5.57
C PRO A 772 40.46 7.86 -4.91
N GLN A 773 41.38 8.82 -4.78
CA GLN A 773 42.68 8.64 -4.13
C GLN A 773 42.77 9.27 -2.74
N ARG A 774 41.77 10.08 -2.40
CA ARG A 774 41.70 10.82 -1.14
C ARG A 774 40.25 10.89 -0.68
N VAL A 775 39.72 9.78 -0.27
CA VAL A 775 38.30 9.59 0.03
C VAL A 775 37.72 10.53 1.10
N TRP A 776 38.56 11.28 1.82
CA TRP A 776 38.19 12.33 2.75
C TRP A 776 38.08 13.74 2.11
N GLN A 777 38.22 13.81 0.79
CA GLN A 777 38.08 15.05 0.00
C GLN A 777 37.15 14.80 -1.18
N SER A 778 36.42 15.85 -1.60
CA SER A 778 35.70 15.85 -2.86
C SER A 778 36.68 15.96 -4.06
N VAL A 779 36.16 15.69 -5.26
CA VAL A 779 36.92 15.89 -6.53
C VAL A 779 37.44 17.33 -6.65
N ASP A 780 36.75 18.31 -6.06
CA ASP A 780 37.16 19.72 -6.01
C ASP A 780 38.22 20.03 -4.94
N GLY A 781 38.58 19.05 -4.11
CA GLY A 781 39.62 19.14 -3.08
C GLY A 781 39.15 19.70 -1.75
N GLU A 782 37.85 19.90 -1.56
CA GLU A 782 37.26 20.32 -0.28
C GLU A 782 37.12 19.12 0.67
N PRO A 783 37.25 19.31 2.01
CA PRO A 783 37.02 18.23 2.97
C PRO A 783 35.55 17.73 2.88
N VAL A 784 35.37 16.42 2.99
CA VAL A 784 34.03 15.82 3.02
C VAL A 784 33.50 15.84 4.43
N SER A 785 32.23 16.23 4.57
CA SER A 785 31.43 16.09 5.79
C SER A 785 30.28 15.12 5.51
N TYR A 786 29.96 14.33 6.50
CA TYR A 786 28.78 13.43 6.46
C TYR A 786 27.72 14.02 7.38
N GLU A 787 26.64 14.50 6.79
CA GLU A 787 25.60 15.25 7.51
C GLU A 787 24.34 14.42 7.78
N ARG A 788 24.20 13.25 7.14
CA ARG A 788 23.00 12.40 7.24
C ARG A 788 23.37 10.93 7.30
N MET A 789 22.55 10.19 8.06
CA MET A 789 22.71 8.75 8.25
C MET A 789 21.36 8.10 8.51
N ILE A 790 21.22 6.84 8.11
CA ILE A 790 20.05 6.02 8.38
C ILE A 790 20.45 4.76 9.16
N ILE A 791 19.61 4.39 10.12
CA ILE A 791 19.65 3.07 10.76
C ILE A 791 18.37 2.35 10.35
N ARG A 792 18.45 1.08 10.00
CA ARG A 792 17.32 0.26 9.58
C ARG A 792 17.09 -0.89 10.55
N PHE A 793 15.82 -1.19 10.80
CA PHE A 793 15.38 -2.35 11.58
C PHE A 793 13.93 -2.67 11.24
N GLY A 794 13.43 -3.83 11.67
CA GLY A 794 12.04 -4.22 11.47
C GLY A 794 11.19 -3.95 12.72
N ILE A 795 9.91 -3.66 12.52
CA ILE A 795 8.88 -3.59 13.57
C ILE A 795 7.91 -4.75 13.38
N THR A 796 7.81 -5.61 14.39
CA THR A 796 6.94 -6.79 14.38
C THR A 796 5.49 -6.43 14.66
N SER A 797 4.56 -7.13 14.01
CA SER A 797 3.11 -6.99 14.20
C SER A 797 2.66 -5.52 14.19
N PRO A 798 2.96 -4.75 13.12
CA PRO A 798 2.58 -3.33 13.03
C PRO A 798 1.06 -3.13 13.02
N GLU A 799 0.30 -4.18 12.72
CA GLU A 799 -1.16 -4.15 12.67
C GLU A 799 -1.83 -4.13 14.04
N HIS A 800 -1.13 -4.53 15.10
CA HIS A 800 -1.69 -4.48 16.45
C HIS A 800 -1.61 -3.08 17.05
N PHE A 801 -2.51 -2.21 16.58
CA PHE A 801 -2.59 -0.79 16.92
C PHE A 801 -2.51 -0.49 18.42
N PRO A 802 -3.22 -1.21 19.32
CA PRO A 802 -3.13 -0.93 20.76
C PRO A 802 -1.73 -1.13 21.37
N THR A 803 -0.88 -1.94 20.73
CA THR A 803 0.48 -2.22 21.22
C THR A 803 1.57 -1.40 20.51
N MET A 804 1.23 -0.74 19.40
CA MET A 804 2.19 0.07 18.64
C MET A 804 2.67 1.30 19.40
N GLY A 805 1.77 2.07 20.00
CA GLY A 805 2.14 3.24 20.79
C GLY A 805 3.13 2.91 21.90
N PRO A 806 2.83 1.95 22.79
CA PRO A 806 3.78 1.49 23.79
C PRO A 806 5.11 0.97 23.21
N GLY A 807 5.09 0.29 22.07
CA GLY A 807 6.29 -0.19 21.37
C GLY A 807 7.17 0.93 20.84
N ILE A 808 6.57 1.94 20.19
CA ILE A 808 7.28 3.12 19.70
C ILE A 808 7.89 3.92 20.86
N GLU A 809 7.17 4.05 21.97
CA GLU A 809 7.69 4.73 23.18
C GLU A 809 8.86 3.95 23.81
N GLU A 810 8.89 2.64 23.70
CA GLU A 810 10.06 1.85 24.14
C GLU A 810 11.25 2.09 23.23
N ILE A 811 11.06 2.01 21.91
CA ILE A 811 12.11 2.32 20.93
C ILE A 811 12.67 3.73 21.18
N LYS A 812 11.82 4.73 21.44
CA LYS A 812 12.25 6.09 21.79
C LYS A 812 13.12 6.13 23.07
N ARG A 813 12.82 5.30 24.05
CA ARG A 813 13.65 5.18 25.26
C ARG A 813 15.01 4.58 24.98
N ASP A 814 15.05 3.55 24.14
CA ASP A 814 16.29 2.90 23.73
C ASP A 814 17.18 3.82 22.88
N LEU A 815 16.55 4.75 22.14
CA LEU A 815 17.22 5.80 21.36
C LEU A 815 17.84 6.92 22.22
N SER A 816 17.68 6.90 23.53
CA SER A 816 18.18 7.95 24.41
C SER A 816 19.67 8.32 24.22
N PRO A 817 20.61 7.40 23.87
CA PRO A 817 21.98 7.78 23.59
C PRO A 817 22.12 8.75 22.41
N LEU A 818 21.40 8.50 21.33
CA LEU A 818 21.41 9.36 20.13
C LEU A 818 20.61 10.65 20.35
N LEU A 819 19.46 10.59 21.02
CA LEU A 819 18.65 11.76 21.34
C LEU A 819 19.39 12.75 22.26
N ASN A 820 20.25 12.28 23.18
CA ASN A 820 21.05 13.13 24.04
C ASN A 820 22.12 13.92 23.26
N LEU A 821 22.58 13.43 22.14
CA LEU A 821 23.53 14.10 21.25
C LEU A 821 22.83 15.04 20.24
N SER A 822 21.52 15.09 20.21
CA SER A 822 20.75 15.98 19.33
C SER A 822 20.38 17.28 20.03
N SER A 823 20.51 18.40 19.32
CA SER A 823 20.00 19.71 19.71
C SER A 823 18.52 19.89 19.40
N GLY A 824 18.01 19.13 18.42
CA GLY A 824 16.60 19.13 18.02
C GLY A 824 15.69 18.40 19.01
N THR A 825 14.42 18.61 18.82
CA THR A 825 13.34 17.89 19.51
C THR A 825 12.75 16.81 18.61
N TRP A 826 11.80 16.02 19.12
CA TRP A 826 11.06 15.08 18.27
C TRP A 826 10.26 15.80 17.18
N GLU A 827 9.82 17.02 17.40
CA GLU A 827 8.96 17.77 16.50
C GLU A 827 9.72 18.64 15.49
N GLU A 828 10.94 19.11 15.84
CA GLU A 828 11.70 20.05 15.02
C GLU A 828 13.21 19.77 15.06
N SER A 829 13.86 19.93 13.90
CA SER A 829 15.32 19.95 13.81
C SER A 829 15.89 21.12 14.59
N GLY A 830 17.00 20.90 15.32
CA GLY A 830 17.69 21.90 16.09
C GLY A 830 18.76 22.66 15.29
N GLU A 831 19.32 23.70 15.86
CA GLU A 831 20.52 24.35 15.32
C GLU A 831 21.77 23.59 15.78
N SER A 832 22.82 23.57 14.96
CA SER A 832 24.10 22.94 15.30
C SER A 832 24.73 23.65 16.52
N GLU A 833 24.95 22.87 17.58
CA GLU A 833 25.59 23.32 18.82
C GLU A 833 26.95 22.64 19.01
N GLU A 834 27.93 23.35 19.60
CA GLU A 834 29.31 22.86 19.77
C GLU A 834 29.39 21.58 20.65
N ASP A 835 28.43 21.42 21.59
CA ASP A 835 28.34 20.27 22.52
C ASP A 835 27.38 19.17 22.03
N LYS A 836 26.68 19.36 20.90
CA LYS A 836 25.70 18.43 20.35
C LYS A 836 25.90 18.28 18.85
N PRO A 837 26.52 17.18 18.41
CA PRO A 837 26.87 16.99 17.00
C PRO A 837 25.65 16.77 16.09
N LEU A 838 24.53 16.30 16.64
CA LEU A 838 23.32 16.01 15.87
C LEU A 838 22.33 17.18 15.95
N THR A 839 21.68 17.45 14.83
CA THR A 839 20.60 18.45 14.71
C THR A 839 19.22 17.78 14.81
N TRP A 840 19.09 16.54 14.35
CA TRP A 840 17.83 15.85 14.43
C TRP A 840 18.01 14.32 14.48
N VAL A 841 17.12 13.65 15.22
CA VAL A 841 17.02 12.19 15.30
C VAL A 841 15.55 11.82 15.27
N MET A 842 15.09 11.11 14.22
CA MET A 842 13.69 10.82 13.99
C MET A 842 13.46 9.38 13.59
N LEU A 843 12.55 8.71 14.30
CA LEU A 843 12.05 7.38 13.95
C LEU A 843 10.94 7.53 12.90
N THR A 844 11.03 6.80 11.81
CA THR A 844 10.10 6.86 10.69
C THR A 844 9.96 5.49 9.99
N GLY A 845 9.24 5.46 8.89
CA GLY A 845 8.90 4.27 8.11
C GLY A 845 7.41 3.96 8.18
N LYS A 846 6.94 3.16 7.24
CA LYS A 846 5.51 2.88 7.06
C LYS A 846 4.77 2.44 8.34
N PRO A 847 5.30 1.54 9.19
CA PRO A 847 4.59 1.15 10.41
C PRO A 847 4.43 2.30 11.41
N VAL A 848 5.39 3.22 11.46
CA VAL A 848 5.37 4.38 12.37
C VAL A 848 4.41 5.46 11.85
N THR A 849 4.53 5.82 10.57
CA THR A 849 3.69 6.86 9.96
C THR A 849 2.23 6.46 9.92
N ARG A 850 1.90 5.19 9.62
CA ARG A 850 0.53 4.65 9.72
C ARG A 850 -0.02 4.71 11.14
N PHE A 851 0.77 4.32 12.14
CA PHE A 851 0.34 4.40 13.54
C PHE A 851 -0.01 5.83 13.92
N ILE A 852 0.84 6.80 13.60
CA ILE A 852 0.62 8.21 13.93
C ILE A 852 -0.62 8.74 13.20
N ALA A 853 -0.81 8.38 11.93
CA ALA A 853 -2.00 8.75 11.19
C ALA A 853 -3.27 8.20 11.85
N GLY A 854 -3.28 6.92 12.23
CA GLY A 854 -4.40 6.29 12.91
C GLY A 854 -4.69 6.87 14.30
N ASP A 855 -3.66 7.11 15.12
CA ASP A 855 -3.81 7.69 16.47
C ASP A 855 -4.43 9.10 16.41
N LYS A 856 -3.98 9.92 15.47
CA LYS A 856 -4.57 11.25 15.28
C LYS A 856 -5.98 11.20 14.71
N MET A 857 -6.28 10.33 13.72
CA MET A 857 -7.65 10.13 13.22
C MET A 857 -8.62 9.73 14.35
N GLN A 858 -8.14 8.95 15.31
CA GLN A 858 -8.92 8.54 16.46
C GLN A 858 -9.12 9.68 17.48
N SER A 859 -8.15 10.58 17.60
CA SER A 859 -8.19 11.70 18.55
C SER A 859 -9.02 12.89 18.03
N GLU A 860 -9.13 13.08 16.71
CA GLU A 860 -9.96 14.09 16.04
C GLU A 860 -11.44 13.68 15.95
#